data_adc4fe2807931159153ba5fecfd0aedc
#
_entry.id   adc4fe2807931159153ba5fecfd0aedc
#
_cell.length_a   1.000
_cell.length_b   1.000
_cell.length_c   1.000
_cell.angle_alpha   90.00
_cell.angle_beta   90.00
_cell.angle_gamma   90.00
#
_symmetry.space_group_name_H-M   'P 1'
#
loop_
_entity.id
_entity.type
_entity.pdbx_description
1 polymer ?
#
loop_
_entity_poly.entity_id
_entity_poly.type
_entity_poly.pdbx_seq_one_letter_code
_entity_poly.pdbx_strand_id
1 'polypeptide(L)'
;MPHRAKHPIDRRGLLKLGAVATLGAIGSSALAGCAAKDPADASPNTEEVMKPGTYTGKAIGHKGLFELPVAVTVSENAILDISIPEDQFEHGETTPILNSVRDKMIPRIIANQSLDVDAITGATSSSMTVRNAIEDALAQALTAAGSDAKNVSAFHKAVEKPEDGVTEEVNVDVLVVGLSIGGCFALKAATEKLQEMNGYNRVSLMAIDRAGKIGGRSCLTHMIQSVNPSWPAEQYNEGKQFIDPEEYYNLWMEWITDEEGNVLADPEVIRMFIENSGDTLDWQISNGWRLGGSDPEGCQNGTVSFHTNPAPMHQAGTFEDRRIIVDKYLRSFVAEAVSQGARVELETEGYEFIYDEETSTVKGIKARNTATGKEYIIHAGAVVMGTGGFGANGEMLTNLLQEPYNGPYPFLGIGSDTGLMIQAAINIGAGTRNIGMSPIVMHIGLPHFLTKYPINVNKESLNNFTGRYETWTINDAPLGLGLSGNQLAIGPDGKRFANENTLMQLFSTDVHVSSWPSYKCGHYFYSIWSKKMLDEVAEQGLNKVSRWEVYQTQGGVPREMPIPEIFECLDACIDEGMAWKDDTIEGLASQIDLDSNTLRETVDAYNSFCSAGVDSEFGKEADLLDPIDEGPFYAIKLNNVIFATCGGLTVDSQVRVCKTDDKTPINGLYAFGCDSLGNLINPNQNYTVFPAIAAGWNQTGGRMAALNAVSFVADAYGITSVGFQSLPEGMEPSDPDKPIW
;
A
#
# COMPACT_ATOMS: atom_id res chain seq x y z
N MET A 1 32.48 -13.32 -8.82
CA MET A 1 31.10 -13.42 -8.27
C MET A 1 31.07 -14.63 -7.34
N PRO A 2 30.70 -14.53 -6.06
CA PRO A 2 30.61 -15.72 -5.22
C PRO A 2 29.29 -16.44 -5.50
N HIS A 3 29.40 -17.74 -5.73
CA HIS A 3 28.29 -18.66 -5.92
C HIS A 3 27.30 -18.59 -4.74
N ARG A 4 26.06 -18.19 -4.98
CA ARG A 4 24.96 -18.40 -4.04
C ARG A 4 24.66 -19.91 -4.01
N ALA A 5 24.93 -20.53 -2.89
CA ALA A 5 24.53 -21.91 -2.66
C ALA A 5 23.00 -22.00 -2.63
N LYS A 6 22.41 -22.78 -3.53
CA LYS A 6 21.00 -23.17 -3.48
C LYS A 6 20.80 -24.13 -2.31
N HIS A 7 20.29 -23.64 -1.18
CA HIS A 7 19.76 -24.51 -0.15
C HIS A 7 18.26 -24.63 -0.33
N PRO A 8 17.71 -25.84 -0.47
CA PRO A 8 16.26 -26.04 -0.45
C PRO A 8 15.73 -25.67 0.93
N ILE A 9 14.65 -24.91 0.96
CA ILE A 9 13.93 -24.55 2.19
C ILE A 9 13.49 -25.86 2.87
N ASP A 10 14.00 -26.12 4.06
CA ASP A 10 13.62 -27.31 4.83
C ASP A 10 12.18 -27.16 5.33
N ARG A 11 11.32 -28.11 4.90
CA ARG A 11 9.92 -28.23 5.33
C ARG A 11 9.71 -28.16 6.85
N ARG A 12 10.74 -28.50 7.63
CA ARG A 12 10.69 -28.49 9.11
C ARG A 12 10.85 -27.09 9.71
N GLY A 13 11.43 -26.14 9.00
CA GLY A 13 11.52 -24.73 9.41
C GLY A 13 10.19 -24.00 9.30
N LEU A 14 9.46 -24.25 8.23
CA LEU A 14 8.13 -23.65 7.99
C LEU A 14 7.04 -24.18 8.95
N LEU A 15 7.14 -25.45 9.36
CA LEU A 15 6.18 -26.09 10.28
C LEU A 15 6.32 -25.65 11.75
N LYS A 16 7.40 -24.94 12.11
CA LYS A 16 7.57 -24.44 13.48
C LYS A 16 6.87 -23.09 13.73
N LEU A 17 6.44 -22.40 12.70
CA LEU A 17 5.75 -21.10 12.79
C LEU A 17 4.25 -21.21 13.12
N GLY A 18 3.65 -22.38 12.94
CA GLY A 18 2.22 -22.61 13.19
C GLY A 18 1.82 -23.02 14.62
N ALA A 19 2.75 -23.03 15.58
CA ALA A 19 2.52 -23.70 16.88
C ALA A 19 2.56 -22.79 18.12
N VAL A 20 2.40 -21.49 18.00
CA VAL A 20 2.40 -20.58 19.17
C VAL A 20 1.16 -19.69 19.20
N ALA A 21 -0.01 -20.25 19.11
CA ALA A 21 -1.23 -19.53 19.49
C ALA A 21 -2.36 -20.51 19.86
N THR A 22 -2.17 -21.32 20.89
CA THR A 22 -3.29 -21.91 21.65
C THR A 22 -2.80 -22.44 22.97
N LEU A 23 -3.03 -21.71 24.04
CA LEU A 23 -3.27 -22.22 25.39
C LEU A 23 -3.65 -21.04 26.30
N GLY A 24 -4.92 -20.97 26.65
CA GLY A 24 -5.45 -19.98 27.60
C GLY A 24 -6.91 -20.20 27.93
N ALA A 25 -7.16 -21.26 28.69
CA ALA A 25 -8.20 -21.42 29.73
C ALA A 25 -9.65 -20.98 29.49
N ILE A 26 -10.49 -21.99 29.54
CA ILE A 26 -11.93 -22.04 29.78
C ILE A 26 -12.34 -21.30 31.07
N GLY A 27 -13.27 -20.39 30.98
CA GLY A 27 -13.97 -19.80 32.10
C GLY A 27 -15.37 -19.34 31.68
N SER A 28 -16.39 -20.12 32.04
CA SER A 28 -17.79 -19.87 31.77
C SER A 28 -18.33 -18.69 32.57
N SER A 29 -19.04 -17.74 31.95
CA SER A 29 -20.26 -17.16 32.53
C SER A 29 -21.00 -16.19 31.61
N ALA A 30 -22.26 -16.51 31.42
CA ALA A 30 -23.44 -15.64 31.34
C ALA A 30 -23.64 -14.66 30.17
N LEU A 31 -24.62 -15.02 29.35
CA LEU A 31 -25.43 -14.18 28.47
C LEU A 31 -25.84 -12.86 29.11
N ALA A 32 -25.37 -11.75 28.56
CA ALA A 32 -26.07 -10.46 28.67
C ALA A 32 -25.98 -9.79 27.29
N GLY A 33 -27.16 -9.48 26.73
CA GLY A 33 -27.28 -8.87 25.40
C GLY A 33 -26.57 -7.52 25.30
N CYS A 34 -25.91 -7.25 24.18
CA CYS A 34 -25.37 -5.96 23.84
C CYS A 34 -26.48 -4.96 23.58
N ALA A 35 -27.00 -4.33 24.66
CA ALA A 35 -27.58 -3.01 24.53
C ALA A 35 -26.42 -2.02 24.37
N ALA A 36 -26.49 -1.13 23.37
CA ALA A 36 -25.57 -0.01 23.25
C ALA A 36 -25.49 0.70 24.61
N LYS A 37 -24.27 0.76 25.19
CA LYS A 37 -24.06 1.51 26.43
C LYS A 37 -24.42 2.97 26.18
N ASP A 38 -25.22 3.54 27.04
CA ASP A 38 -25.47 4.97 27.07
C ASP A 38 -24.10 5.68 27.25
N PRO A 39 -23.77 6.74 26.51
CA PRO A 39 -22.50 7.48 26.69
C PRO A 39 -22.24 7.93 28.13
N ALA A 40 -23.33 8.05 28.95
CA ALA A 40 -23.23 8.36 30.36
C ALA A 40 -22.69 7.20 31.24
N ASP A 41 -22.66 5.95 30.72
CA ASP A 41 -22.17 4.76 31.43
C ASP A 41 -20.70 4.39 31.06
N ALA A 42 -20.02 5.21 30.24
CA ALA A 42 -18.59 5.03 29.97
C ALA A 42 -17.79 5.20 31.26
N SER A 43 -16.93 4.23 31.57
CA SER A 43 -16.08 4.31 32.78
C SER A 43 -15.21 5.56 32.70
N PRO A 44 -15.26 6.46 33.69
CA PRO A 44 -14.52 7.71 33.64
C PRO A 44 -13.01 7.47 33.62
N ASN A 45 -12.30 8.34 32.92
CA ASN A 45 -10.85 8.41 32.99
C ASN A 45 -10.48 9.04 34.34
N THR A 46 -9.99 8.29 35.29
CA THR A 46 -10.08 8.55 36.73
C THR A 46 -9.07 9.54 37.30
N GLU A 47 -8.15 10.09 36.47
CA GLU A 47 -7.06 10.95 37.01
C GLU A 47 -6.93 12.33 36.38
N GLU A 48 -7.52 12.59 35.20
CA GLU A 48 -7.37 13.87 34.50
C GLU A 48 -8.71 14.62 34.44
N VAL A 49 -8.73 15.79 35.02
CA VAL A 49 -9.94 16.62 35.05
C VAL A 49 -9.90 17.61 33.88
N MET A 50 -10.94 17.52 33.03
CA MET A 50 -11.23 18.47 31.98
C MET A 50 -12.24 19.49 32.44
N LYS A 51 -12.25 20.68 31.85
CA LYS A 51 -13.35 21.62 32.04
C LYS A 51 -14.49 21.23 31.08
N PRO A 52 -15.69 20.92 31.59
CA PRO A 52 -16.82 20.56 30.73
C PRO A 52 -17.12 21.64 29.68
N GLY A 53 -17.37 21.21 28.45
CA GLY A 53 -17.67 22.10 27.32
C GLY A 53 -17.36 21.45 25.97
N THR A 54 -17.55 22.24 24.92
CA THR A 54 -17.18 21.84 23.56
C THR A 54 -15.95 22.62 23.14
N TYR A 55 -14.92 21.90 22.70
CA TYR A 55 -13.65 22.46 22.25
C TYR A 55 -13.42 22.10 20.79
N THR A 56 -12.89 23.01 20.00
CA THR A 56 -12.55 22.74 18.60
C THR A 56 -11.05 22.61 18.46
N GLY A 57 -10.62 21.39 18.28
CA GLY A 57 -9.24 21.12 17.92
C GLY A 57 -9.06 21.10 16.40
N LYS A 58 -7.83 21.25 15.97
CA LYS A 58 -7.46 21.38 14.57
C LYS A 58 -6.26 20.55 14.24
N ALA A 59 -6.25 19.94 13.06
CA ALA A 59 -5.10 19.26 12.51
C ALA A 59 -5.03 19.43 11.00
N ILE A 60 -3.81 19.33 10.47
CA ILE A 60 -3.59 19.40 9.04
C ILE A 60 -4.05 18.09 8.40
N GLY A 61 -4.96 18.16 7.46
CA GLY A 61 -5.52 17.03 6.73
C GLY A 61 -4.53 16.41 5.74
N HIS A 62 -4.99 15.34 5.08
CA HIS A 62 -4.17 14.61 4.12
C HIS A 62 -3.57 15.55 3.07
N LYS A 63 -2.24 15.51 2.94
CA LYS A 63 -1.44 16.40 2.08
C LYS A 63 -1.67 17.91 2.30
N GLY A 64 -2.15 18.31 3.48
CA GLY A 64 -2.29 19.71 3.92
C GLY A 64 -3.14 20.58 3.04
N LEU A 65 -4.03 19.97 2.27
CA LEU A 65 -4.96 20.70 1.42
C LEU A 65 -5.96 21.52 2.24
N PHE A 66 -6.10 21.21 3.53
CA PHE A 66 -7.02 21.89 4.43
C PHE A 66 -6.65 21.64 5.90
N GLU A 67 -7.01 22.57 6.76
CA GLU A 67 -7.02 22.39 8.21
C GLU A 67 -8.38 21.79 8.60
N LEU A 68 -8.37 20.59 9.21
CA LEU A 68 -9.58 19.91 9.65
C LEU A 68 -9.92 20.33 11.08
N PRO A 69 -10.99 21.10 11.29
CA PRO A 69 -11.55 21.33 12.63
C PRO A 69 -12.38 20.13 13.06
N VAL A 70 -12.25 19.73 14.33
CA VAL A 70 -13.07 18.70 14.96
C VAL A 70 -13.58 19.24 16.29
N ALA A 71 -14.87 19.23 16.48
CA ALA A 71 -15.49 19.64 17.73
C ALA A 71 -15.61 18.44 18.67
N VAL A 72 -15.10 18.57 19.89
CA VAL A 72 -15.13 17.54 20.95
C VAL A 72 -15.86 18.08 22.15
N THR A 73 -16.94 17.45 22.54
CA THR A 73 -17.69 17.76 23.75
C THR A 73 -17.24 16.83 24.87
N VAL A 74 -16.86 17.40 25.99
CA VAL A 74 -16.34 16.66 27.15
C VAL A 74 -17.11 16.97 28.43
N SER A 75 -17.15 16.00 29.34
CA SER A 75 -17.41 16.20 30.77
C SER A 75 -16.10 16.40 31.53
N GLU A 76 -16.14 16.40 32.85
CA GLU A 76 -14.92 16.46 33.67
C GLU A 76 -13.96 15.29 33.39
N ASN A 77 -14.47 14.13 32.97
CA ASN A 77 -13.68 12.89 32.92
C ASN A 77 -13.97 12.04 31.67
N ALA A 78 -14.81 12.50 30.73
CA ALA A 78 -15.17 11.68 29.57
C ALA A 78 -15.38 12.50 28.31
N ILE A 79 -15.10 11.89 27.16
CA ILE A 79 -15.47 12.35 25.83
C ILE A 79 -16.94 11.98 25.61
N LEU A 80 -17.79 12.97 25.42
CA LEU A 80 -19.24 12.76 25.26
C LEU A 80 -19.67 12.73 23.81
N ASP A 81 -19.05 13.56 22.96
CA ASP A 81 -19.37 13.67 21.54
C ASP A 81 -18.17 14.17 20.75
N ILE A 82 -18.08 13.73 19.51
CA ILE A 82 -17.07 14.19 18.53
C ILE A 82 -17.79 14.42 17.21
N SER A 83 -17.67 15.63 16.68
CA SER A 83 -18.27 15.97 15.40
C SER A 83 -17.30 16.70 14.46
N ILE A 84 -17.43 16.39 13.17
CA ILE A 84 -16.71 17.06 12.09
C ILE A 84 -17.74 17.96 11.40
N PRO A 85 -17.46 19.27 11.18
CA PRO A 85 -18.39 20.16 10.49
C PRO A 85 -18.74 19.66 9.09
N GLU A 86 -20.02 19.77 8.71
CA GLU A 86 -20.54 19.24 7.44
C GLU A 86 -19.88 19.85 6.21
N ASP A 87 -19.45 21.11 6.26
CA ASP A 87 -18.73 21.78 5.19
C ASP A 87 -17.37 21.11 4.87
N GLN A 88 -16.79 20.36 5.82
CA GLN A 88 -15.55 19.60 5.61
C GLN A 88 -15.75 18.39 4.69
N PHE A 89 -16.97 17.95 4.46
CA PHE A 89 -17.28 16.85 3.55
C PHE A 89 -17.54 17.31 2.11
N GLU A 90 -17.56 18.61 1.87
CA GLU A 90 -17.73 19.20 0.53
C GLU A 90 -16.40 19.25 -0.27
N HIS A 91 -15.28 19.03 0.39
CA HIS A 91 -13.97 18.98 -0.25
C HIS A 91 -13.75 17.63 -0.92
N GLY A 92 -13.98 17.55 -2.24
CA GLY A 92 -14.09 16.34 -3.06
C GLY A 92 -13.07 15.23 -2.83
N GLU A 93 -11.85 15.56 -2.41
CA GLU A 93 -10.78 14.57 -2.19
C GLU A 93 -10.96 13.72 -0.93
N THR A 94 -11.66 14.24 0.07
CA THR A 94 -11.68 13.65 1.42
C THR A 94 -13.01 13.04 1.79
N THR A 95 -14.07 13.39 1.09
CA THR A 95 -15.44 13.02 1.49
C THR A 95 -15.63 11.52 1.73
N PRO A 96 -15.31 10.59 0.81
CA PRO A 96 -15.55 9.16 1.06
C PRO A 96 -14.64 8.59 2.15
N ILE A 97 -13.40 9.10 2.26
CA ILE A 97 -12.42 8.63 3.21
C ILE A 97 -12.76 9.16 4.61
N LEU A 98 -13.11 10.44 4.70
CA LEU A 98 -13.46 11.08 5.95
C LEU A 98 -14.80 10.54 6.51
N ASN A 99 -15.76 10.19 5.65
CA ASN A 99 -16.99 9.50 6.05
C ASN A 99 -16.68 8.18 6.78
N SER A 100 -15.75 7.37 6.25
CA SER A 100 -15.36 6.11 6.90
C SER A 100 -14.79 6.36 8.31
N VAL A 101 -14.03 7.43 8.50
CA VAL A 101 -13.49 7.79 9.82
C VAL A 101 -14.60 8.25 10.76
N ARG A 102 -15.50 9.13 10.28
CA ARG A 102 -16.65 9.61 11.05
C ARG A 102 -17.55 8.45 11.51
N ASP A 103 -17.90 7.57 10.58
CA ASP A 103 -18.93 6.56 10.82
C ASP A 103 -18.39 5.34 11.58
N LYS A 104 -17.08 5.09 11.55
CA LYS A 104 -16.47 3.90 12.16
C LYS A 104 -15.49 4.23 13.31
N MET A 105 -14.54 5.16 13.13
CA MET A 105 -13.50 5.42 14.13
C MET A 105 -14.03 6.29 15.28
N ILE A 106 -14.76 7.35 15.00
CA ILE A 106 -15.29 8.26 16.04
C ILE A 106 -16.16 7.51 17.07
N PRO A 107 -17.13 6.66 16.67
CA PRO A 107 -17.89 5.87 17.66
C PRO A 107 -17.02 4.96 18.51
N ARG A 108 -15.93 4.40 17.95
CA ARG A 108 -14.98 3.57 18.71
C ARG A 108 -14.21 4.39 19.75
N ILE A 109 -13.78 5.61 19.41
CA ILE A 109 -13.10 6.53 20.35
C ILE A 109 -14.03 6.85 21.53
N ILE A 110 -15.27 7.21 21.26
CA ILE A 110 -16.26 7.54 22.31
C ILE A 110 -16.54 6.31 23.19
N ALA A 111 -16.77 5.16 22.58
CA ALA A 111 -17.10 3.92 23.32
C ALA A 111 -15.95 3.44 24.23
N ASN A 112 -14.70 3.60 23.77
CA ASN A 112 -13.52 3.13 24.51
C ASN A 112 -12.86 4.23 25.35
N GLN A 113 -13.29 5.48 25.21
CA GLN A 113 -12.63 6.64 25.86
C GLN A 113 -11.11 6.64 25.61
N SER A 114 -10.73 6.30 24.37
CA SER A 114 -9.33 6.16 23.97
C SER A 114 -9.10 6.64 22.54
N LEU A 115 -7.95 7.27 22.32
CA LEU A 115 -7.44 7.64 21.00
C LEU A 115 -6.73 6.48 20.29
N ASP A 116 -6.37 5.42 21.03
CA ASP A 116 -5.63 4.26 20.49
C ASP A 116 -6.54 3.20 19.85
N VAL A 117 -7.72 3.59 19.40
CA VAL A 117 -8.54 2.73 18.53
C VAL A 117 -7.85 2.53 17.19
N ASP A 118 -8.09 1.38 16.54
CA ASP A 118 -7.52 1.10 15.22
C ASP A 118 -7.92 2.19 14.21
N ALA A 119 -6.95 2.68 13.46
CA ALA A 119 -7.20 3.54 12.32
C ALA A 119 -7.97 2.77 11.26
N ILE A 120 -8.82 3.47 10.52
CA ILE A 120 -9.56 2.85 9.41
C ILE A 120 -8.58 2.52 8.29
N THR A 121 -8.41 1.24 8.00
CA THR A 121 -7.54 0.76 6.94
C THR A 121 -8.02 1.31 5.60
N GLY A 122 -7.10 1.92 4.84
CA GLY A 122 -7.45 2.68 3.63
C GLY A 122 -7.77 4.15 3.86
N ALA A 123 -7.93 4.57 5.13
CA ALA A 123 -8.14 5.96 5.54
C ALA A 123 -7.14 6.40 6.63
N THR A 124 -5.94 5.84 6.64
CA THR A 124 -4.95 6.03 7.71
C THR A 124 -4.59 7.50 7.95
N SER A 125 -4.29 8.25 6.89
CA SER A 125 -3.99 9.69 7.02
C SER A 125 -5.16 10.47 7.60
N SER A 126 -6.38 10.24 7.12
CA SER A 126 -7.58 10.90 7.65
C SER A 126 -7.87 10.47 9.09
N SER A 127 -7.63 9.20 9.45
CA SER A 127 -7.74 8.71 10.83
C SER A 127 -6.74 9.42 11.75
N MET A 128 -5.49 9.60 11.31
CA MET A 128 -4.48 10.34 12.06
C MET A 128 -4.86 11.82 12.20
N THR A 129 -5.33 12.45 11.12
CA THR A 129 -5.76 13.85 11.15
C THR A 129 -6.89 14.06 12.16
N VAL A 130 -7.93 13.23 12.13
CA VAL A 130 -9.05 13.31 13.06
C VAL A 130 -8.57 13.07 14.50
N ARG A 131 -7.71 12.06 14.72
CA ARG A 131 -7.12 11.80 16.05
C ARG A 131 -6.34 12.98 16.59
N ASN A 132 -5.45 13.56 15.78
CA ASN A 132 -4.65 14.71 16.19
C ASN A 132 -5.52 15.94 16.50
N ALA A 133 -6.59 16.17 15.73
CA ALA A 133 -7.54 17.24 16.02
C ALA A 133 -8.33 17.00 17.32
N ILE A 134 -8.70 15.76 17.61
CA ILE A 134 -9.34 15.39 18.88
C ILE A 134 -8.36 15.61 20.04
N GLU A 135 -7.11 15.20 19.88
CA GLU A 135 -6.05 15.38 20.86
C GLU A 135 -5.84 16.85 21.19
N ASP A 136 -5.79 17.74 20.19
CA ASP A 136 -5.71 19.18 20.38
C ASP A 136 -6.92 19.73 21.17
N ALA A 137 -8.15 19.29 20.86
CA ALA A 137 -9.35 19.68 21.60
C ALA A 137 -9.31 19.23 23.06
N LEU A 138 -8.86 18.01 23.33
CA LEU A 138 -8.72 17.47 24.69
C LEU A 138 -7.62 18.24 25.48
N ALA A 139 -6.51 18.57 24.84
CA ALA A 139 -5.47 19.40 25.45
C ALA A 139 -5.98 20.80 25.82
N GLN A 140 -6.84 21.40 25.01
CA GLN A 140 -7.52 22.66 25.32
C GLN A 140 -8.45 22.51 26.55
N ALA A 141 -9.21 21.39 26.62
CA ALA A 141 -10.13 21.13 27.75
C ALA A 141 -9.37 20.94 29.08
N LEU A 142 -8.23 20.22 29.06
CA LEU A 142 -7.34 20.02 30.19
C LEU A 142 -6.73 21.37 30.64
N THR A 143 -6.18 22.13 29.71
CA THR A 143 -5.61 23.46 29.99
C THR A 143 -6.67 24.40 30.59
N ALA A 144 -7.88 24.38 30.08
CA ALA A 144 -8.99 25.18 30.61
C ALA A 144 -9.40 24.79 32.05
N ALA A 145 -9.11 23.57 32.47
CA ALA A 145 -9.28 23.09 33.84
C ALA A 145 -8.07 23.42 34.76
N GLY A 146 -6.96 23.92 34.19
CA GLY A 146 -5.73 24.18 34.92
C GLY A 146 -4.76 23.00 34.96
N SER A 147 -5.01 21.92 34.18
CA SER A 147 -4.14 20.77 34.02
C SER A 147 -3.10 21.04 32.93
N ASP A 148 -1.99 20.26 32.93
CA ASP A 148 -0.99 20.32 31.85
C ASP A 148 -1.60 19.70 30.56
N ALA A 149 -1.42 20.37 29.42
CA ALA A 149 -1.87 19.86 28.11
C ALA A 149 -1.28 18.46 27.78
N LYS A 150 -0.07 18.16 28.27
CA LYS A 150 0.59 16.86 28.08
C LYS A 150 -0.17 15.69 28.69
N ASN A 151 -1.05 15.96 29.64
CA ASN A 151 -1.88 14.94 30.26
C ASN A 151 -2.90 14.32 29.30
N VAL A 152 -3.04 14.87 28.09
CA VAL A 152 -3.78 14.24 27.00
C VAL A 152 -3.28 12.82 26.70
N SER A 153 -2.02 12.50 27.02
CA SER A 153 -1.48 11.14 26.93
C SER A 153 -2.28 10.09 27.72
N ALA A 154 -3.05 10.50 28.75
CA ALA A 154 -3.96 9.61 29.47
C ALA A 154 -5.09 9.04 28.61
N PHE A 155 -5.40 9.66 27.46
CA PHE A 155 -6.36 9.15 26.48
C PHE A 155 -5.76 8.16 25.49
N HIS A 156 -4.44 7.94 25.53
CA HIS A 156 -3.76 6.89 24.77
C HIS A 156 -3.72 5.58 25.59
N LYS A 157 -4.82 4.85 25.57
CA LYS A 157 -4.98 3.59 26.27
C LYS A 157 -5.15 2.47 25.28
N ALA A 158 -4.40 1.38 25.45
CA ALA A 158 -4.62 0.19 24.65
C ALA A 158 -6.09 -0.25 24.71
N VAL A 159 -6.70 -0.44 23.56
CA VAL A 159 -8.07 -0.91 23.44
C VAL A 159 -8.05 -2.41 23.25
N GLU A 160 -8.72 -3.14 24.13
CA GLU A 160 -8.94 -4.57 23.95
C GLU A 160 -9.81 -4.79 22.71
N LYS A 161 -9.38 -5.64 21.80
CA LYS A 161 -10.19 -5.99 20.64
C LYS A 161 -11.41 -6.75 21.11
N PRO A 162 -12.62 -6.35 20.71
CA PRO A 162 -13.82 -7.06 21.11
C PRO A 162 -13.80 -8.46 20.51
N GLU A 163 -14.01 -9.46 21.35
CA GLU A 163 -14.40 -10.79 20.91
C GLU A 163 -15.93 -10.86 21.05
N ASP A 164 -16.66 -10.73 19.92
CA ASP A 164 -18.13 -10.79 20.00
C ASP A 164 -18.66 -12.22 20.20
N GLY A 165 -17.76 -13.22 20.02
CA GLY A 165 -18.10 -14.63 20.20
C GLY A 165 -19.14 -15.16 19.19
N VAL A 166 -19.51 -14.36 18.21
CA VAL A 166 -20.48 -14.72 17.18
C VAL A 166 -19.76 -15.34 16.00
N THR A 167 -20.18 -16.54 15.59
CA THR A 167 -19.75 -17.17 14.35
C THR A 167 -20.93 -17.22 13.39
N GLU A 168 -20.73 -16.69 12.19
CA GLU A 168 -21.69 -16.78 11.10
C GLU A 168 -21.20 -17.78 10.04
N GLU A 169 -22.07 -18.71 9.68
CA GLU A 169 -21.83 -19.66 8.59
C GLU A 169 -22.54 -19.18 7.32
N VAL A 170 -21.79 -19.04 6.22
CA VAL A 170 -22.25 -18.48 4.95
C VAL A 170 -21.95 -19.45 3.84
N ASN A 171 -22.87 -19.63 2.88
CA ASN A 171 -22.66 -20.45 1.67
C ASN A 171 -22.77 -19.56 0.43
N VAL A 172 -21.75 -19.64 -0.44
CA VAL A 172 -21.70 -18.89 -1.71
C VAL A 172 -21.07 -19.74 -2.82
N ASP A 173 -21.36 -19.43 -4.07
CA ASP A 173 -20.77 -20.11 -5.20
C ASP A 173 -19.34 -19.63 -5.44
N VAL A 174 -19.12 -18.31 -5.45
CA VAL A 174 -17.82 -17.70 -5.63
C VAL A 174 -17.56 -16.68 -4.54
N LEU A 175 -16.38 -16.78 -3.90
CA LEU A 175 -15.88 -15.85 -2.92
C LEU A 175 -14.68 -15.08 -3.48
N VAL A 176 -14.75 -13.75 -3.45
CA VAL A 176 -13.61 -12.87 -3.76
C VAL A 176 -12.97 -12.39 -2.46
N VAL A 177 -11.67 -12.60 -2.29
CA VAL A 177 -10.91 -12.20 -1.11
C VAL A 177 -9.93 -11.09 -1.49
N GLY A 178 -10.20 -9.87 -1.03
CA GLY A 178 -9.48 -8.65 -1.37
C GLY A 178 -10.16 -7.87 -2.50
N LEU A 179 -10.59 -6.64 -2.18
CA LEU A 179 -11.27 -5.72 -3.09
C LEU A 179 -10.34 -4.59 -3.56
N SER A 180 -9.13 -4.95 -4.01
CA SER A 180 -8.28 -4.10 -4.85
C SER A 180 -8.99 -3.77 -6.19
N ILE A 181 -8.39 -2.99 -7.08
CA ILE A 181 -8.94 -2.80 -8.43
C ILE A 181 -9.23 -4.17 -9.07
N GLY A 182 -8.25 -5.10 -9.03
CA GLY A 182 -8.43 -6.43 -9.58
C GLY A 182 -9.52 -7.25 -8.88
N GLY A 183 -9.69 -7.11 -7.56
CA GLY A 183 -10.78 -7.76 -6.83
C GLY A 183 -12.15 -7.19 -7.16
N CYS A 184 -12.26 -5.88 -7.35
CA CYS A 184 -13.50 -5.26 -7.85
C CYS A 184 -13.79 -5.70 -9.30
N PHE A 185 -12.76 -5.86 -10.14
CA PHE A 185 -12.90 -6.42 -11.48
C PHE A 185 -13.34 -7.89 -11.44
N ALA A 186 -12.75 -8.68 -10.53
CA ALA A 186 -13.16 -10.06 -10.32
C ALA A 186 -14.64 -10.16 -9.92
N LEU A 187 -15.08 -9.36 -8.98
CA LEU A 187 -16.47 -9.33 -8.53
C LEU A 187 -17.42 -8.93 -9.67
N LYS A 188 -17.08 -7.88 -10.42
CA LYS A 188 -17.86 -7.40 -11.57
C LYS A 188 -17.90 -8.46 -12.68
N ALA A 189 -16.76 -9.03 -13.07
CA ALA A 189 -16.67 -10.04 -14.13
C ALA A 189 -17.43 -11.33 -13.76
N ALA A 190 -17.33 -11.77 -12.51
CA ALA A 190 -18.13 -12.89 -12.01
C ALA A 190 -19.64 -12.62 -12.10
N THR A 191 -20.05 -11.39 -11.71
CA THR A 191 -21.45 -10.97 -11.80
C THR A 191 -21.96 -11.02 -13.24
N GLU A 192 -21.24 -10.42 -14.19
CA GLU A 192 -21.59 -10.42 -15.62
C GLU A 192 -21.65 -11.85 -16.18
N LYS A 193 -20.65 -12.67 -15.87
CA LYS A 193 -20.59 -14.04 -16.35
C LYS A 193 -21.75 -14.89 -15.86
N LEU A 194 -22.09 -14.77 -14.58
CA LEU A 194 -23.26 -15.47 -14.04
C LEU A 194 -24.58 -14.96 -14.65
N GLN A 195 -24.68 -13.66 -14.94
CA GLN A 195 -25.83 -13.11 -15.66
C GLN A 195 -25.97 -13.66 -17.08
N GLU A 196 -24.87 -13.71 -17.82
CA GLU A 196 -24.86 -14.32 -19.17
C GLU A 196 -25.33 -15.77 -19.16
N MET A 197 -24.86 -16.56 -18.19
CA MET A 197 -25.19 -17.98 -18.07
C MET A 197 -26.64 -18.23 -17.69
N ASN A 198 -27.27 -17.34 -16.95
CA ASN A 198 -28.51 -17.58 -16.22
C ASN A 198 -29.67 -16.65 -16.55
N GLY A 199 -29.45 -15.62 -17.34
CA GLY A 199 -30.48 -14.66 -17.70
C GLY A 199 -31.16 -13.98 -16.50
N TYR A 200 -30.48 -13.15 -15.78
CA TYR A 200 -30.98 -12.29 -14.66
C TYR A 200 -31.37 -12.99 -13.35
N ASN A 201 -30.91 -14.15 -13.07
CA ASN A 201 -31.16 -14.82 -11.81
C ASN A 201 -30.09 -14.48 -10.74
N ARG A 202 -30.33 -14.72 -9.47
CA ARG A 202 -29.49 -14.34 -8.34
C ARG A 202 -28.09 -14.92 -8.44
N VAL A 203 -27.10 -14.05 -8.24
CA VAL A 203 -25.69 -14.43 -8.14
C VAL A 203 -25.37 -14.74 -6.68
N SER A 204 -24.88 -15.96 -6.41
CA SER A 204 -24.38 -16.30 -5.09
C SER A 204 -22.89 -15.92 -5.00
N LEU A 205 -22.63 -14.63 -4.84
CA LEU A 205 -21.30 -14.05 -4.69
C LEU A 205 -21.13 -13.43 -3.33
N MET A 206 -19.91 -13.55 -2.79
CA MET A 206 -19.48 -12.77 -1.64
C MET A 206 -18.10 -12.20 -1.91
N ALA A 207 -17.85 -11.01 -1.41
CA ALA A 207 -16.51 -10.42 -1.37
C ALA A 207 -16.20 -9.96 0.05
N ILE A 208 -14.95 -10.16 0.46
CA ILE A 208 -14.44 -9.66 1.72
C ILE A 208 -13.18 -8.83 1.48
N ASP A 209 -12.97 -7.81 2.30
CA ASP A 209 -11.72 -7.06 2.34
C ASP A 209 -11.35 -6.73 3.79
N ARG A 210 -10.07 -6.87 4.12
CA ARG A 210 -9.53 -6.49 5.42
C ARG A 210 -9.63 -4.98 5.67
N ALA A 211 -9.57 -4.19 4.61
CA ALA A 211 -9.71 -2.75 4.70
C ALA A 211 -11.16 -2.34 4.98
N GLY A 212 -11.33 -1.19 5.64
CA GLY A 212 -12.63 -0.54 5.79
C GLY A 212 -13.11 0.18 4.52
N LYS A 213 -12.37 0.04 3.41
CA LYS A 213 -12.59 0.72 2.13
C LYS A 213 -12.09 -0.16 0.98
N ILE A 214 -12.82 -0.15 -0.14
CA ILE A 214 -12.38 -0.86 -1.36
C ILE A 214 -11.27 -0.12 -2.10
N GLY A 215 -10.66 -0.81 -3.06
CA GLY A 215 -9.67 -0.28 -4.00
C GLY A 215 -8.22 -0.56 -3.61
N GLY A 216 -7.94 -0.73 -2.32
CA GLY A 216 -6.62 -1.06 -1.83
C GLY A 216 -5.53 -0.10 -2.32
N ARG A 217 -4.28 -0.56 -2.27
CA ARG A 217 -3.12 0.16 -2.80
C ARG A 217 -3.19 0.39 -4.31
N SER A 218 -3.86 -0.49 -5.05
CA SER A 218 -3.95 -0.39 -6.51
C SER A 218 -4.60 0.93 -6.99
N CYS A 219 -5.40 1.61 -6.16
CA CYS A 219 -5.90 2.96 -6.46
C CYS A 219 -4.80 4.01 -6.58
N LEU A 220 -3.59 3.76 -6.08
CA LEU A 220 -2.44 4.65 -6.25
C LEU A 220 -1.78 4.46 -7.62
N THR A 221 -2.04 3.35 -8.30
CA THR A 221 -1.48 3.04 -9.62
C THR A 221 -2.18 3.87 -10.68
N HIS A 222 -1.41 4.43 -11.59
CA HIS A 222 -1.92 5.32 -12.65
C HIS A 222 -1.75 4.74 -14.04
N MET A 223 -1.07 3.61 -14.18
CA MET A 223 -0.85 2.94 -15.46
C MET A 223 -1.25 1.47 -15.39
N ILE A 224 -1.65 0.93 -16.52
CA ILE A 224 -1.84 -0.50 -16.75
C ILE A 224 -1.02 -0.92 -17.96
N GLN A 225 -0.36 -2.06 -17.89
CA GLN A 225 0.15 -2.70 -19.08
C GLN A 225 -0.97 -3.52 -19.74
N SER A 226 -1.14 -3.31 -21.05
CA SER A 226 -2.16 -3.96 -21.85
C SER A 226 -1.66 -4.12 -23.30
N VAL A 227 -1.81 -5.29 -23.85
CA VAL A 227 -1.28 -5.61 -25.19
C VAL A 227 -2.38 -5.45 -26.24
N ASN A 228 -2.18 -4.52 -27.15
CA ASN A 228 -3.07 -4.26 -28.29
C ASN A 228 -4.57 -4.11 -27.96
N PRO A 229 -4.96 -3.29 -26.98
CA PRO A 229 -6.37 -3.02 -26.76
C PRO A 229 -6.98 -2.34 -28.00
N SER A 230 -8.17 -2.78 -28.41
CA SER A 230 -8.78 -2.36 -29.68
C SER A 230 -9.22 -0.91 -29.66
N TRP A 231 -9.87 -0.46 -28.59
CA TRP A 231 -10.33 0.93 -28.49
C TRP A 231 -9.19 1.95 -28.53
N PRO A 232 -8.10 1.80 -27.71
CA PRO A 232 -6.93 2.68 -27.86
C PRO A 232 -6.26 2.59 -29.22
N ALA A 233 -6.20 1.40 -29.84
CA ALA A 233 -5.64 1.24 -31.19
C ALA A 233 -6.42 2.06 -32.22
N GLU A 234 -7.74 2.05 -32.19
CA GLU A 234 -8.60 2.87 -33.04
C GLU A 234 -8.44 4.37 -32.79
N GLN A 235 -8.33 4.77 -31.53
CA GLN A 235 -8.25 6.19 -31.16
C GLN A 235 -6.87 6.80 -31.42
N TYR A 236 -5.78 6.04 -31.21
CA TYR A 236 -4.42 6.59 -31.14
C TYR A 236 -3.43 6.00 -32.12
N ASN A 237 -3.79 4.89 -32.81
CA ASN A 237 -2.86 4.17 -33.71
C ASN A 237 -3.50 3.74 -35.04
N GLU A 238 -4.47 4.49 -35.52
CA GLU A 238 -5.14 4.23 -36.83
C GLU A 238 -5.72 2.80 -36.93
N GLY A 239 -6.13 2.19 -35.84
CA GLY A 239 -6.61 0.81 -35.77
C GLY A 239 -5.53 -0.26 -35.91
N LYS A 240 -4.25 0.12 -35.90
CA LYS A 240 -3.13 -0.82 -36.00
C LYS A 240 -2.73 -1.31 -34.62
N GLN A 241 -2.18 -2.51 -34.56
CA GLN A 241 -1.54 -3.03 -33.34
C GLN A 241 -0.37 -2.11 -32.93
N PHE A 242 -0.16 -1.95 -31.62
CA PHE A 242 0.96 -1.20 -31.08
C PHE A 242 2.26 -2.01 -31.12
N ILE A 243 2.15 -3.34 -30.99
CA ILE A 243 3.26 -4.26 -31.00
C ILE A 243 2.81 -5.61 -31.57
N ASP A 244 3.73 -6.33 -32.23
CA ASP A 244 3.52 -7.75 -32.56
C ASP A 244 3.51 -8.61 -31.28
N PRO A 245 2.44 -9.36 -30.98
CA PRO A 245 2.35 -10.15 -29.76
C PRO A 245 3.42 -11.23 -29.63
N GLU A 246 3.88 -11.82 -30.76
CA GLU A 246 4.94 -12.84 -30.74
C GLU A 246 6.31 -12.20 -30.51
N GLU A 247 6.57 -11.04 -31.11
CA GLU A 247 7.79 -10.27 -30.82
C GLU A 247 7.83 -9.89 -29.35
N TYR A 248 6.70 -9.42 -28.79
CA TYR A 248 6.60 -9.05 -27.38
C TYR A 248 6.79 -10.27 -26.46
N TYR A 249 6.21 -11.41 -26.79
CA TYR A 249 6.42 -12.65 -26.07
C TYR A 249 7.91 -13.08 -26.08
N ASN A 250 8.57 -12.99 -27.24
CA ASN A 250 9.98 -13.34 -27.35
C ASN A 250 10.89 -12.42 -26.52
N LEU A 251 10.65 -11.10 -26.52
CA LEU A 251 11.33 -10.14 -25.65
C LEU A 251 11.13 -10.47 -24.17
N TRP A 252 9.93 -10.86 -23.78
CA TRP A 252 9.65 -11.27 -22.42
C TRP A 252 10.38 -12.56 -22.04
N MET A 253 10.37 -13.56 -22.93
CA MET A 253 11.12 -14.81 -22.73
C MET A 253 12.61 -14.60 -22.61
N GLU A 254 13.19 -13.70 -23.42
CA GLU A 254 14.59 -13.31 -23.28
C GLU A 254 14.86 -12.70 -21.89
N TRP A 255 14.01 -11.82 -21.43
CA TRP A 255 14.15 -11.18 -20.13
C TRP A 255 14.04 -12.13 -18.94
N ILE A 256 13.16 -13.14 -18.99
CA ILE A 256 12.99 -14.12 -17.90
C ILE A 256 13.90 -15.34 -18.01
N THR A 257 14.77 -15.41 -18.99
CA THR A 257 15.75 -16.50 -19.17
C THR A 257 17.11 -16.03 -18.64
N ASP A 258 17.71 -16.82 -17.74
CA ASP A 258 19.04 -16.50 -17.22
C ASP A 258 20.18 -16.86 -18.18
N GLU A 259 21.42 -16.53 -17.82
CA GLU A 259 22.60 -16.81 -18.63
C GLU A 259 22.84 -18.33 -18.84
N GLU A 260 22.34 -19.17 -17.96
CA GLU A 260 22.39 -20.63 -18.05
C GLU A 260 21.23 -21.22 -18.88
N GLY A 261 20.29 -20.40 -19.34
CA GLY A 261 19.14 -20.81 -20.14
C GLY A 261 17.95 -21.31 -19.31
N ASN A 262 17.91 -21.09 -17.99
CA ASN A 262 16.77 -21.43 -17.17
C ASN A 262 15.68 -20.37 -17.30
N VAL A 263 14.45 -20.80 -17.47
CA VAL A 263 13.26 -19.94 -17.50
C VAL A 263 12.78 -19.68 -16.08
N LEU A 264 12.82 -18.42 -15.64
CA LEU A 264 12.63 -18.02 -14.24
C LEU A 264 11.19 -17.64 -13.88
N ALA A 265 10.31 -17.45 -14.87
CA ALA A 265 8.90 -17.17 -14.71
C ALA A 265 8.06 -18.20 -15.48
N ASP A 266 6.77 -18.00 -15.65
CA ASP A 266 5.89 -18.97 -16.32
C ASP A 266 5.50 -18.56 -17.74
N PRO A 267 6.01 -19.23 -18.78
CA PRO A 267 5.72 -18.88 -20.18
C PRO A 267 4.24 -18.94 -20.55
N GLU A 268 3.48 -19.88 -19.97
CA GLU A 268 2.06 -20.05 -20.29
C GLU A 268 1.22 -18.93 -19.64
N VAL A 269 1.58 -18.52 -18.42
CA VAL A 269 0.94 -17.39 -17.74
C VAL A 269 1.24 -16.07 -18.46
N ILE A 270 2.48 -15.91 -18.94
CA ILE A 270 2.88 -14.74 -19.74
C ILE A 270 2.06 -14.68 -21.03
N ARG A 271 1.95 -15.79 -21.75
CA ARG A 271 1.15 -15.85 -22.99
C ARG A 271 -0.32 -15.53 -22.74
N MET A 272 -0.91 -16.12 -21.70
CA MET A 272 -2.27 -15.80 -21.30
C MET A 272 -2.45 -14.31 -20.99
N PHE A 273 -1.50 -13.68 -20.29
CA PHE A 273 -1.54 -12.26 -20.03
C PHE A 273 -1.51 -11.42 -21.31
N ILE A 274 -0.61 -11.74 -22.26
CA ILE A 274 -0.50 -11.07 -23.55
C ILE A 274 -1.82 -11.16 -24.32
N GLU A 275 -2.43 -12.33 -24.34
CA GLU A 275 -3.65 -12.62 -25.10
C GLU A 275 -4.91 -11.93 -24.50
N ASN A 276 -4.94 -11.70 -23.18
CA ASN A 276 -6.17 -11.23 -22.50
C ASN A 276 -6.09 -9.81 -21.94
N SER A 277 -4.91 -9.19 -21.89
CA SER A 277 -4.76 -7.88 -21.29
C SER A 277 -5.39 -6.77 -22.14
N GLY A 278 -5.35 -6.87 -23.45
CA GLY A 278 -6.01 -5.96 -24.37
C GLY A 278 -7.53 -5.95 -24.18
N ASP A 279 -8.13 -7.12 -24.22
CA ASP A 279 -9.57 -7.31 -24.00
C ASP A 279 -10.01 -6.84 -22.61
N THR A 280 -9.13 -6.98 -21.60
CA THR A 280 -9.44 -6.50 -20.25
C THR A 280 -9.51 -4.97 -20.20
N LEU A 281 -8.62 -4.27 -20.88
CA LEU A 281 -8.68 -2.81 -20.95
C LEU A 281 -9.90 -2.34 -21.77
N ASP A 282 -10.19 -2.99 -22.90
CA ASP A 282 -11.39 -2.69 -23.70
C ASP A 282 -12.68 -2.91 -22.90
N TRP A 283 -12.75 -4.01 -22.12
CA TRP A 283 -13.85 -4.26 -21.21
C TRP A 283 -13.97 -3.17 -20.12
N GLN A 284 -12.85 -2.74 -19.55
CA GLN A 284 -12.81 -1.67 -18.56
C GLN A 284 -13.37 -0.36 -19.15
N ILE A 285 -12.96 0.00 -20.37
CA ILE A 285 -13.44 1.19 -21.07
C ILE A 285 -14.93 1.07 -21.40
N SER A 286 -15.40 -0.09 -21.87
CA SER A 286 -16.83 -0.33 -22.18
C SER A 286 -17.73 -0.22 -20.95
N ASN A 287 -17.18 -0.46 -19.74
CA ASN A 287 -17.83 -0.25 -18.45
C ASN A 287 -17.70 1.19 -17.93
N GLY A 288 -17.37 2.14 -18.80
CA GLY A 288 -17.39 3.57 -18.51
C GLY A 288 -16.09 4.13 -17.97
N TRP A 289 -15.05 3.30 -17.80
CA TRP A 289 -13.74 3.79 -17.36
C TRP A 289 -13.10 4.67 -18.45
N ARG A 290 -12.47 5.75 -18.03
CA ARG A 290 -11.81 6.67 -18.94
C ARG A 290 -10.31 6.58 -18.80
N LEU A 291 -9.60 6.63 -19.92
CA LEU A 291 -8.15 6.77 -19.93
C LEU A 291 -7.75 8.20 -19.59
N GLY A 292 -6.68 8.35 -18.84
CA GLY A 292 -6.12 9.65 -18.46
C GLY A 292 -5.02 10.06 -19.40
N GLY A 293 -5.32 10.90 -20.34
CA GLY A 293 -4.35 11.40 -21.31
C GLY A 293 -4.80 11.17 -22.75
N SER A 294 -4.17 11.88 -23.69
CA SER A 294 -4.51 11.82 -25.10
C SER A 294 -3.71 10.77 -25.87
N ASP A 295 -2.59 10.35 -25.34
CA ASP A 295 -1.70 9.41 -25.99
C ASP A 295 -1.30 8.26 -25.05
N PRO A 296 -1.13 7.04 -25.57
CA PRO A 296 -0.45 6.00 -24.83
C PRO A 296 0.97 6.49 -24.56
N GLU A 297 1.32 6.77 -23.31
CA GLU A 297 2.67 7.15 -22.98
C GLU A 297 3.61 6.00 -23.30
N GLY A 298 4.36 6.23 -24.36
CA GLY A 298 5.57 5.56 -24.68
C GLY A 298 5.49 4.07 -24.80
N CYS A 299 5.40 3.59 -26.03
CA CYS A 299 6.02 2.31 -26.37
C CYS A 299 7.51 2.39 -26.05
N GLN A 300 7.87 2.27 -24.78
CA GLN A 300 9.27 2.06 -24.40
C GLN A 300 9.53 0.56 -24.56
N ASN A 301 10.54 0.21 -25.33
CA ASN A 301 10.94 -1.16 -25.62
C ASN A 301 9.81 -2.06 -26.17
N GLY A 302 8.97 -1.55 -27.04
CA GLY A 302 7.88 -2.33 -27.64
C GLY A 302 6.71 -2.63 -26.71
N THR A 303 6.60 -1.97 -25.55
CA THR A 303 5.52 -2.18 -24.60
C THR A 303 4.52 -1.03 -24.61
N VAL A 304 3.28 -1.35 -24.36
CA VAL A 304 2.20 -0.36 -24.30
C VAL A 304 1.70 -0.23 -22.87
N SER A 305 1.90 0.94 -22.28
CA SER A 305 1.36 1.28 -20.97
C SER A 305 0.33 2.39 -21.15
N PHE A 306 -0.85 2.18 -20.56
CA PHE A 306 -1.96 3.13 -20.66
C PHE A 306 -2.24 3.78 -19.31
N HIS A 307 -2.47 5.08 -19.31
CA HIS A 307 -2.97 5.76 -18.13
C HIS A 307 -4.44 5.45 -17.91
N THR A 308 -4.74 4.61 -16.95
CA THR A 308 -6.11 4.22 -16.60
C THR A 308 -6.75 5.13 -15.57
N ASN A 309 -6.00 6.06 -15.01
CA ASN A 309 -6.57 7.08 -14.15
C ASN A 309 -6.97 8.26 -15.01
N PRO A 310 -8.26 8.57 -15.09
CA PRO A 310 -8.74 9.67 -15.92
C PRO A 310 -8.05 10.97 -15.51
N ALA A 311 -7.72 11.78 -16.49
CA ALA A 311 -7.26 13.14 -16.25
C ALA A 311 -8.29 13.87 -15.36
N PRO A 312 -7.84 14.70 -14.43
CA PRO A 312 -8.75 15.46 -13.58
C PRO A 312 -9.71 16.24 -14.46
N MET A 313 -11.00 16.05 -14.26
CA MET A 313 -12.00 16.77 -15.00
C MET A 313 -12.17 18.16 -14.39
N HIS A 314 -11.74 19.20 -15.12
CA HIS A 314 -12.11 20.56 -14.82
C HIS A 314 -13.58 20.79 -15.23
N GLN A 315 -14.51 20.64 -14.31
CA GLN A 315 -15.82 21.21 -14.46
C GLN A 315 -15.90 22.50 -13.64
N ALA A 316 -16.03 23.62 -14.32
CA ALA A 316 -16.45 24.90 -13.73
C ALA A 316 -15.84 25.24 -12.34
N GLY A 317 -14.50 25.11 -12.21
CA GLY A 317 -13.79 25.52 -11.01
C GLY A 317 -13.67 24.47 -9.90
N THR A 318 -14.10 23.25 -10.13
CA THR A 318 -13.90 22.12 -9.20
C THR A 318 -12.81 21.19 -9.73
N PHE A 319 -11.82 20.91 -8.88
CA PHE A 319 -10.79 19.91 -9.14
C PHE A 319 -11.25 18.57 -8.54
N GLU A 320 -11.33 17.52 -9.34
CA GLU A 320 -11.64 16.19 -8.87
C GLU A 320 -10.38 15.31 -8.96
N ASP A 321 -9.84 14.88 -7.82
CA ASP A 321 -8.67 13.99 -7.77
C ASP A 321 -8.98 12.66 -8.45
N ARG A 322 -8.04 12.16 -9.25
CA ARG A 322 -8.16 10.89 -9.96
C ARG A 322 -8.49 9.70 -9.05
N ARG A 323 -8.06 9.72 -7.78
CA ARG A 323 -8.38 8.66 -6.80
C ARG A 323 -9.86 8.62 -6.47
N ILE A 324 -10.51 9.78 -6.45
CA ILE A 324 -11.96 9.88 -6.27
C ILE A 324 -12.68 9.32 -7.48
N ILE A 325 -12.19 9.62 -8.68
CA ILE A 325 -12.77 9.12 -9.93
C ILE A 325 -12.61 7.59 -9.99
N VAL A 326 -11.43 7.05 -9.66
CA VAL A 326 -11.21 5.60 -9.57
C VAL A 326 -12.12 4.98 -8.51
N ASP A 327 -12.24 5.57 -7.34
CA ASP A 327 -13.12 5.12 -6.27
C ASP A 327 -14.60 5.10 -6.71
N LYS A 328 -15.07 6.11 -7.45
CA LYS A 328 -16.42 6.12 -8.03
C LYS A 328 -16.64 4.96 -9.01
N TYR A 329 -15.67 4.66 -9.88
CA TYR A 329 -15.76 3.51 -10.78
C TYR A 329 -15.83 2.18 -10.02
N LEU A 330 -14.93 1.99 -9.05
CA LEU A 330 -14.92 0.77 -8.27
C LEU A 330 -16.21 0.58 -7.47
N ARG A 331 -16.72 1.67 -6.88
CA ARG A 331 -18.02 1.64 -6.20
C ARG A 331 -19.18 1.28 -7.13
N SER A 332 -19.17 1.79 -8.36
CA SER A 332 -20.21 1.40 -9.33
C SER A 332 -20.16 -0.08 -9.67
N PHE A 333 -18.97 -0.67 -9.79
CA PHE A 333 -18.80 -2.11 -10.05
C PHE A 333 -19.28 -2.96 -8.87
N VAL A 334 -18.91 -2.57 -7.66
CA VAL A 334 -19.36 -3.26 -6.45
C VAL A 334 -20.86 -3.07 -6.23
N ALA A 335 -21.40 -1.86 -6.43
CA ALA A 335 -22.84 -1.59 -6.29
C ALA A 335 -23.67 -2.42 -7.28
N GLU A 336 -23.21 -2.59 -8.51
CA GLU A 336 -23.87 -3.44 -9.48
C GLU A 336 -23.90 -4.90 -9.00
N ALA A 337 -22.78 -5.45 -8.54
CA ALA A 337 -22.73 -6.79 -8.00
C ALA A 337 -23.69 -6.95 -6.80
N VAL A 338 -23.71 -5.98 -5.87
CA VAL A 338 -24.60 -5.98 -4.71
C VAL A 338 -26.07 -5.89 -5.14
N SER A 339 -26.39 -5.07 -6.16
CA SER A 339 -27.76 -4.99 -6.69
C SER A 339 -28.25 -6.32 -7.27
N GLN A 340 -27.31 -7.18 -7.69
CA GLN A 340 -27.58 -8.53 -8.18
C GLN A 340 -27.54 -9.60 -7.08
N GLY A 341 -27.36 -9.21 -5.82
CA GLY A 341 -27.39 -10.08 -4.65
C GLY A 341 -26.02 -10.51 -4.11
N ALA A 342 -24.91 -9.96 -4.62
CA ALA A 342 -23.60 -10.19 -4.01
C ALA A 342 -23.54 -9.57 -2.60
N ARG A 343 -22.87 -10.26 -1.68
CA ARG A 343 -22.61 -9.77 -0.32
C ARG A 343 -21.18 -9.22 -0.23
N VAL A 344 -21.01 -8.08 0.42
CA VAL A 344 -19.70 -7.46 0.64
C VAL A 344 -19.52 -7.19 2.13
N GLU A 345 -18.42 -7.73 2.69
CA GLU A 345 -18.01 -7.51 4.08
C GLU A 345 -16.64 -6.88 4.13
N LEU A 346 -16.57 -5.63 4.58
CA LEU A 346 -15.33 -4.91 4.81
C LEU A 346 -14.83 -5.13 6.25
N GLU A 347 -13.57 -4.73 6.52
CA GLU A 347 -12.89 -5.00 7.78
C GLU A 347 -12.87 -6.50 8.12
N THR A 348 -12.93 -7.37 7.09
CA THR A 348 -13.03 -8.81 7.23
C THR A 348 -11.84 -9.48 6.56
N GLU A 349 -11.02 -10.16 7.35
CA GLU A 349 -9.76 -10.79 6.94
C GLU A 349 -9.88 -12.31 6.90
N GLY A 350 -9.61 -12.90 5.74
CA GLY A 350 -9.43 -14.34 5.62
C GLY A 350 -8.10 -14.79 6.22
N TYR A 351 -8.08 -15.96 6.87
CA TYR A 351 -6.87 -16.44 7.52
C TYR A 351 -6.63 -17.96 7.40
N GLU A 352 -7.61 -18.75 6.99
CA GLU A 352 -7.50 -20.22 6.87
C GLU A 352 -8.41 -20.73 5.75
N PHE A 353 -7.94 -21.71 4.98
CA PHE A 353 -8.77 -22.41 3.99
C PHE A 353 -9.51 -23.58 4.60
N ILE A 354 -10.77 -23.77 4.20
CA ILE A 354 -11.51 -25.01 4.37
C ILE A 354 -11.12 -25.92 3.20
N TYR A 355 -10.27 -26.91 3.46
CA TYR A 355 -9.63 -27.71 2.42
C TYR A 355 -9.92 -29.19 2.57
N ASP A 356 -10.30 -29.81 1.47
CA ASP A 356 -10.49 -31.25 1.35
C ASP A 356 -9.23 -31.87 0.71
N GLU A 357 -8.44 -32.56 1.54
CA GLU A 357 -7.19 -33.20 1.10
C GLU A 357 -7.42 -34.32 0.08
N GLU A 358 -8.52 -35.10 0.20
CA GLU A 358 -8.79 -36.26 -0.66
C GLU A 358 -9.02 -35.83 -2.10
N THR A 359 -9.77 -34.74 -2.28
CA THR A 359 -10.10 -34.20 -3.60
C THR A 359 -9.18 -33.06 -4.03
N SER A 360 -8.26 -32.63 -3.16
CA SER A 360 -7.43 -31.43 -3.36
C SER A 360 -8.25 -30.20 -3.72
N THR A 361 -9.34 -29.96 -2.98
CA THR A 361 -10.32 -28.92 -3.29
C THR A 361 -10.47 -27.96 -2.11
N VAL A 362 -10.36 -26.67 -2.40
CA VAL A 362 -10.78 -25.60 -1.47
C VAL A 362 -12.30 -25.52 -1.46
N LYS A 363 -12.89 -25.59 -0.28
CA LYS A 363 -14.34 -25.54 -0.03
C LYS A 363 -14.79 -24.23 0.62
N GLY A 364 -13.88 -23.26 0.78
CA GLY A 364 -14.14 -21.99 1.41
C GLY A 364 -13.01 -21.54 2.30
N ILE A 365 -13.31 -20.59 3.18
CA ILE A 365 -12.34 -20.00 4.13
C ILE A 365 -12.97 -19.77 5.50
N LYS A 366 -12.10 -19.58 6.51
CA LYS A 366 -12.45 -18.91 7.75
C LYS A 366 -11.96 -17.46 7.67
N ALA A 367 -12.76 -16.55 8.17
CA ALA A 367 -12.47 -15.13 8.18
C ALA A 367 -12.93 -14.49 9.50
N ARG A 368 -12.33 -13.36 9.84
CA ARG A 368 -12.67 -12.58 11.04
C ARG A 368 -12.88 -11.12 10.68
N ASN A 369 -13.96 -10.52 11.19
CA ASN A 369 -14.07 -9.07 11.18
C ASN A 369 -13.10 -8.47 12.20
N THR A 370 -12.13 -7.68 11.72
CA THR A 370 -11.04 -7.14 12.55
C THR A 370 -11.51 -6.05 13.51
N ALA A 371 -12.66 -5.43 13.24
CA ALA A 371 -13.23 -4.38 14.07
C ALA A 371 -14.12 -4.91 15.19
N THR A 372 -14.88 -6.00 14.94
CA THR A 372 -15.88 -6.54 15.88
C THR A 372 -15.49 -7.88 16.48
N GLY A 373 -14.47 -8.56 15.92
CA GLY A 373 -14.11 -9.91 16.33
C GLY A 373 -15.07 -11.02 15.84
N LYS A 374 -16.09 -10.67 15.05
CA LYS A 374 -17.04 -11.64 14.49
C LYS A 374 -16.33 -12.62 13.57
N GLU A 375 -16.55 -13.90 13.80
CA GLU A 375 -16.00 -14.98 12.98
C GLU A 375 -16.95 -15.37 11.85
N TYR A 376 -16.37 -15.75 10.72
CA TYR A 376 -17.10 -16.28 9.57
C TYR A 376 -16.53 -17.64 9.17
N ILE A 377 -17.42 -18.58 8.88
CA ILE A 377 -17.14 -19.81 8.15
C ILE A 377 -17.83 -19.65 6.80
N ILE A 378 -17.05 -19.37 5.76
CA ILE A 378 -17.58 -19.12 4.42
C ILE A 378 -17.31 -20.33 3.56
N HIS A 379 -18.35 -21.11 3.28
CA HIS A 379 -18.30 -22.19 2.31
C HIS A 379 -18.46 -21.63 0.90
N ALA A 380 -17.54 -21.97 0.01
CA ALA A 380 -17.50 -21.45 -1.35
C ALA A 380 -17.20 -22.57 -2.36
N GLY A 381 -17.86 -22.52 -3.51
CA GLY A 381 -17.54 -23.39 -4.64
C GLY A 381 -16.18 -23.05 -5.25
N ALA A 382 -15.81 -21.77 -5.25
CA ALA A 382 -14.49 -21.29 -5.63
C ALA A 382 -14.10 -20.05 -4.82
N VAL A 383 -12.79 -19.90 -4.56
CA VAL A 383 -12.18 -18.75 -3.89
C VAL A 383 -11.20 -18.07 -4.85
N VAL A 384 -11.41 -16.78 -5.07
CA VAL A 384 -10.57 -15.91 -5.91
C VAL A 384 -9.87 -14.91 -5.00
N MET A 385 -8.56 -15.06 -4.81
CA MET A 385 -7.80 -14.23 -3.88
C MET A 385 -6.91 -13.22 -4.60
N GLY A 386 -6.93 -11.99 -4.10
CA GLY A 386 -6.10 -10.87 -4.52
C GLY A 386 -5.78 -10.00 -3.31
N THR A 387 -5.13 -10.59 -2.30
CA THR A 387 -4.97 -10.01 -0.95
C THR A 387 -3.81 -9.03 -0.85
N GLY A 388 -3.04 -8.84 -1.92
CA GLY A 388 -2.05 -7.77 -2.05
C GLY A 388 -0.62 -8.14 -1.68
N GLY A 389 -0.33 -9.41 -1.39
CA GLY A 389 1.00 -9.86 -0.98
C GLY A 389 1.23 -9.75 0.52
N PHE A 390 2.50 -9.63 0.93
CA PHE A 390 2.90 -9.66 2.35
C PHE A 390 3.78 -8.46 2.77
N GLY A 391 3.68 -7.35 2.04
CA GLY A 391 4.53 -6.17 2.25
C GLY A 391 4.39 -5.49 3.61
N ALA A 392 3.26 -5.68 4.30
CA ALA A 392 3.02 -5.16 5.64
C ALA A 392 3.37 -6.17 6.76
N ASN A 393 3.90 -7.36 6.41
CA ASN A 393 4.24 -8.41 7.36
C ASN A 393 5.76 -8.54 7.51
N GLY A 394 6.32 -7.86 8.51
CA GLY A 394 7.77 -7.85 8.76
C GLY A 394 8.35 -9.25 9.02
N GLU A 395 7.58 -10.16 9.64
CA GLU A 395 8.00 -11.54 9.89
C GLU A 395 8.10 -12.33 8.58
N MET A 396 7.10 -12.26 7.71
CA MET A 396 7.15 -12.90 6.40
C MET A 396 8.25 -12.30 5.53
N LEU A 397 8.42 -10.97 5.53
CA LEU A 397 9.52 -10.33 4.82
C LEU A 397 10.88 -10.88 5.27
N THR A 398 11.11 -10.97 6.57
CA THR A 398 12.36 -11.51 7.12
C THR A 398 12.56 -12.98 6.74
N ASN A 399 11.52 -13.81 6.93
CA ASN A 399 11.64 -15.25 6.74
C ASN A 399 11.71 -15.67 5.28
N LEU A 400 10.94 -15.02 4.39
CA LEU A 400 10.87 -15.40 2.99
C LEU A 400 11.95 -14.76 2.14
N LEU A 401 12.31 -13.51 2.43
CA LEU A 401 13.38 -12.83 1.70
C LEU A 401 14.78 -13.20 2.24
N GLN A 402 14.85 -13.91 3.38
CA GLN A 402 16.10 -14.34 4.04
C GLN A 402 17.06 -13.18 4.35
N GLU A 403 16.53 -11.99 4.53
CA GLU A 403 17.28 -10.79 4.82
C GLU A 403 16.74 -10.15 6.10
N PRO A 404 17.61 -9.72 7.01
CA PRO A 404 17.15 -9.08 8.24
C PRO A 404 16.53 -7.73 7.92
N TYR A 405 15.26 -7.59 8.15
CA TYR A 405 14.60 -6.30 8.15
C TYR A 405 14.80 -5.65 9.53
N ASN A 406 15.74 -4.73 9.61
CA ASN A 406 16.10 -4.08 10.87
C ASN A 406 15.25 -2.84 11.13
N GLY A 407 14.10 -3.04 11.77
CA GLY A 407 13.22 -1.96 12.20
C GLY A 407 11.98 -1.75 11.32
N PRO A 408 11.15 -0.79 11.65
CA PRO A 408 9.94 -0.49 10.89
C PRO A 408 10.30 0.08 9.52
N TYR A 409 9.89 -0.59 8.46
CA TYR A 409 10.04 -0.09 7.12
C TYR A 409 8.84 0.75 6.75
N PRO A 410 9.05 1.93 6.18
CA PRO A 410 7.96 2.64 5.54
C PRO A 410 7.39 1.75 4.43
N PHE A 411 6.11 1.44 4.54
CA PHE A 411 5.37 0.75 3.51
C PHE A 411 4.41 1.75 2.86
N LEU A 412 4.56 1.98 1.56
CA LEU A 412 3.68 2.90 0.83
C LEU A 412 2.27 2.32 0.60
N GLY A 413 2.04 1.13 1.08
CA GLY A 413 0.75 0.44 1.04
C GLY A 413 -0.15 0.85 2.20
N ILE A 414 -1.34 0.31 2.20
CA ILE A 414 -2.38 0.55 3.20
C ILE A 414 -2.38 -0.50 4.32
N GLY A 415 -1.28 -1.05 4.73
CA GLY A 415 -1.18 -1.96 5.87
C GLY A 415 -2.06 -3.23 5.83
N SER A 416 -2.72 -3.48 4.69
CA SER A 416 -3.60 -4.63 4.50
C SER A 416 -2.89 -5.86 3.95
N ASP A 417 -1.67 -5.69 3.45
CA ASP A 417 -0.90 -6.73 2.77
C ASP A 417 -0.22 -7.65 3.81
N THR A 418 -1.03 -8.40 4.56
CA THR A 418 -0.57 -9.21 5.70
C THR A 418 0.00 -10.56 5.31
N GLY A 419 -0.26 -11.01 4.09
CA GLY A 419 0.20 -12.32 3.61
C GLY A 419 -0.49 -13.53 4.25
N LEU A 420 -1.50 -13.35 5.10
CA LEU A 420 -2.14 -14.45 5.82
C LEU A 420 -2.73 -15.49 4.87
N MET A 421 -3.39 -15.05 3.80
CA MET A 421 -3.97 -15.98 2.82
C MET A 421 -2.91 -16.67 1.96
N ILE A 422 -1.79 -16.00 1.66
CA ILE A 422 -0.64 -16.65 1.01
C ILE A 422 -0.08 -17.74 1.92
N GLN A 423 0.13 -17.44 3.21
CA GLN A 423 0.58 -18.43 4.18
C GLN A 423 -0.41 -19.58 4.35
N ALA A 424 -1.72 -19.27 4.39
CA ALA A 424 -2.77 -20.29 4.44
C ALA A 424 -2.75 -21.20 3.21
N ALA A 425 -2.50 -20.65 2.00
CA ALA A 425 -2.36 -21.44 0.78
C ALA A 425 -1.11 -22.35 0.82
N ILE A 426 0.02 -21.84 1.30
CA ILE A 426 1.24 -22.64 1.50
C ILE A 426 0.97 -23.79 2.48
N ASN A 427 0.20 -23.56 3.54
CA ASN A 427 -0.13 -24.58 4.55
C ASN A 427 -0.95 -25.75 3.99
N ILE A 428 -1.76 -25.53 2.95
CA ILE A 428 -2.49 -26.58 2.24
C ILE A 428 -1.73 -27.16 1.04
N GLY A 429 -0.45 -26.83 0.89
CA GLY A 429 0.45 -27.40 -0.12
C GLY A 429 0.57 -26.63 -1.43
N ALA A 430 0.12 -25.38 -1.47
CA ALA A 430 0.34 -24.52 -2.63
C ALA A 430 1.84 -24.30 -2.90
N GLY A 431 2.20 -24.33 -4.17
CA GLY A 431 3.53 -23.96 -4.65
C GLY A 431 3.74 -22.45 -4.62
N THR A 432 4.99 -22.04 -4.55
CA THR A 432 5.38 -20.64 -4.61
C THR A 432 6.35 -20.42 -5.76
N ARG A 433 6.25 -19.25 -6.40
CA ARG A 433 7.17 -18.84 -7.44
C ARG A 433 7.82 -17.51 -7.07
N ASN A 434 9.15 -17.52 -7.06
CA ASN A 434 9.95 -16.32 -6.79
C ASN A 434 9.61 -15.60 -5.46
N ILE A 435 9.02 -16.31 -4.48
CA ILE A 435 8.51 -15.70 -3.24
C ILE A 435 9.60 -15.00 -2.42
N GLY A 436 10.85 -15.45 -2.57
CA GLY A 436 12.01 -14.86 -1.90
C GLY A 436 12.71 -13.76 -2.71
N MET A 437 12.11 -13.29 -3.82
CA MET A 437 12.70 -12.20 -4.58
C MET A 437 12.51 -10.84 -3.91
N SER A 438 13.36 -9.88 -4.29
CA SER A 438 13.28 -8.52 -3.79
C SER A 438 11.90 -7.91 -4.01
N PRO A 439 11.35 -7.18 -3.04
CA PRO A 439 10.12 -6.41 -3.23
C PRO A 439 10.35 -5.24 -4.19
N ILE A 440 9.27 -4.62 -4.65
CA ILE A 440 9.36 -3.34 -5.34
C ILE A 440 9.69 -2.26 -4.31
N VAL A 441 10.88 -1.68 -4.44
CA VAL A 441 11.40 -0.61 -3.58
C VAL A 441 11.57 0.65 -4.43
N MET A 442 10.48 1.36 -4.63
CA MET A 442 10.43 2.50 -5.54
C MET A 442 10.91 3.81 -4.93
N HIS A 443 10.92 3.91 -3.61
CA HIS A 443 11.15 5.17 -2.92
C HIS A 443 12.11 5.01 -1.75
N ILE A 444 12.65 6.14 -1.33
CA ILE A 444 13.36 6.31 -0.08
C ILE A 444 12.45 7.16 0.82
N GLY A 445 12.34 6.80 2.08
CA GLY A 445 11.47 7.46 3.04
C GLY A 445 12.11 7.63 4.40
N LEU A 446 11.60 8.57 5.15
CA LEU A 446 11.85 8.67 6.58
C LEU A 446 10.94 7.70 7.33
N PRO A 447 11.38 7.12 8.47
CA PRO A 447 10.55 6.24 9.30
C PRO A 447 9.29 6.92 9.84
N HIS A 448 9.32 8.23 10.03
CA HIS A 448 8.22 9.05 10.52
C HIS A 448 7.98 10.26 9.61
N PHE A 449 6.81 10.87 9.72
CA PHE A 449 6.45 12.07 8.99
C PHE A 449 6.33 13.22 9.96
N LEU A 450 7.15 14.25 9.79
CA LEU A 450 6.95 15.52 10.50
C LEU A 450 5.62 16.13 10.06
N THR A 451 4.92 16.77 10.99
CA THR A 451 3.61 17.43 10.73
C THR A 451 3.59 18.87 11.27
N LYS A 452 4.75 19.46 11.46
CA LYS A 452 4.91 20.76 12.12
C LYS A 452 4.54 21.96 11.24
N TYR A 453 4.81 21.84 9.94
CA TYR A 453 4.62 22.94 8.99
C TYR A 453 3.43 22.68 8.07
N PRO A 454 2.74 23.75 7.62
CA PRO A 454 1.64 23.62 6.68
C PRO A 454 2.12 23.10 5.33
N ILE A 455 1.20 22.53 4.57
CA ILE A 455 1.45 22.19 3.17
C ILE A 455 1.03 23.38 2.31
N ASN A 456 1.87 23.67 1.34
CA ASN A 456 1.65 24.71 0.35
C ASN A 456 1.12 24.10 -0.94
N VAL A 457 0.17 24.76 -1.57
CA VAL A 457 -0.45 24.35 -2.83
C VAL A 457 -0.17 25.39 -3.89
N ASN A 458 0.53 24.99 -4.93
CA ASN A 458 0.68 25.82 -6.14
C ASN A 458 -0.49 25.59 -7.09
N LYS A 459 -1.52 26.42 -7.00
CA LYS A 459 -2.72 26.31 -7.84
C LYS A 459 -2.48 26.70 -9.31
N GLU A 460 -1.31 27.22 -9.63
CA GLU A 460 -0.93 27.58 -11.00
C GLU A 460 -0.18 26.43 -11.71
N SER A 461 0.29 25.43 -10.95
CA SER A 461 1.02 24.29 -11.48
C SER A 461 0.22 23.01 -11.27
N LEU A 462 -0.33 22.50 -12.35
CA LEU A 462 -0.97 21.19 -12.40
C LEU A 462 0.05 20.16 -12.87
N ASN A 463 0.37 19.21 -12.01
CA ASN A 463 1.20 18.08 -12.39
C ASN A 463 0.38 17.13 -13.29
N ASN A 464 0.69 17.09 -14.58
CA ASN A 464 -0.04 16.29 -15.56
C ASN A 464 0.06 14.77 -15.30
N PHE A 465 1.14 14.33 -14.66
CA PHE A 465 1.35 12.92 -14.30
C PHE A 465 0.47 12.48 -13.15
N THR A 466 0.36 13.29 -12.10
CA THR A 466 -0.45 12.99 -10.93
C THR A 466 -1.88 13.49 -11.04
N GLY A 467 -2.13 14.41 -11.97
CA GLY A 467 -3.41 15.10 -12.10
C GLY A 467 -3.77 15.98 -10.91
N ARG A 468 -2.77 16.49 -10.19
CA ARG A 468 -2.94 17.31 -8.98
C ARG A 468 -2.19 18.63 -9.10
N TYR A 469 -2.61 19.61 -8.33
CA TYR A 469 -1.76 20.76 -8.08
C TYR A 469 -0.47 20.33 -7.37
N GLU A 470 0.62 20.95 -7.75
CA GLU A 470 1.87 20.75 -7.00
C GLU A 470 1.70 21.21 -5.57
N THR A 471 2.07 20.35 -4.66
CA THR A 471 2.05 20.62 -3.23
C THR A 471 3.43 20.38 -2.65
N TRP A 472 3.81 21.14 -1.66
CA TRP A 472 5.06 20.96 -0.94
C TRP A 472 4.94 21.39 0.52
N THR A 473 5.79 20.84 1.36
CA THR A 473 5.87 21.19 2.78
C THR A 473 7.30 21.15 3.25
N ILE A 474 7.65 22.05 4.16
CA ILE A 474 8.95 22.02 4.84
C ILE A 474 9.15 20.75 5.67
N ASN A 475 8.06 20.08 6.08
CA ASN A 475 8.16 18.79 6.76
C ASN A 475 8.93 17.73 5.95
N ASP A 476 8.98 17.85 4.61
CA ASP A 476 9.68 16.93 3.74
C ASP A 476 11.15 17.32 3.48
N ALA A 477 11.64 18.43 4.04
CA ALA A 477 13.02 18.87 3.86
C ALA A 477 14.06 17.83 4.33
N PRO A 478 13.90 17.13 5.47
CA PRO A 478 14.80 16.05 5.85
C PRO A 478 14.85 14.89 4.86
N LEU A 479 13.71 14.55 4.22
CA LEU A 479 13.69 13.58 3.12
C LEU A 479 14.48 14.11 1.93
N GLY A 480 14.35 15.38 1.59
CA GLY A 480 15.13 16.05 0.54
C GLY A 480 16.63 15.95 0.76
N LEU A 481 17.10 16.06 2.00
CA LEU A 481 18.51 15.83 2.35
C LEU A 481 18.97 14.40 2.05
N GLY A 482 18.09 13.41 2.13
CA GLY A 482 18.39 12.03 1.77
C GLY A 482 18.41 11.76 0.27
N LEU A 483 17.78 12.61 -0.52
CA LEU A 483 17.69 12.53 -1.98
C LEU A 483 18.60 13.53 -2.69
N SER A 484 19.34 14.32 -1.96
CA SER A 484 20.32 15.26 -2.51
C SER A 484 21.51 14.52 -3.11
N GLY A 485 21.98 14.94 -4.24
CA GLY A 485 23.16 14.33 -4.87
C GLY A 485 24.47 14.61 -4.16
N ASN A 486 24.54 15.67 -3.36
CA ASN A 486 25.78 16.14 -2.73
C ASN A 486 26.04 15.61 -1.32
N GLN A 487 25.07 14.93 -0.67
CA GLN A 487 25.34 14.28 0.61
C GLN A 487 26.37 13.14 0.48
N LEU A 488 26.90 12.69 1.60
CA LEU A 488 27.60 11.41 1.70
C LEU A 488 26.63 10.34 2.22
N ALA A 489 26.35 9.33 1.42
CA ALA A 489 25.49 8.21 1.82
C ALA A 489 26.32 7.00 2.26
N ILE A 490 26.06 6.51 3.47
CA ILE A 490 26.74 5.34 4.04
C ILE A 490 25.75 4.25 4.43
N GLY A 491 26.12 3.01 4.16
CA GLY A 491 25.34 1.84 4.55
C GLY A 491 25.47 1.51 6.04
N PRO A 492 24.79 0.43 6.50
CA PRO A 492 24.88 -0.09 7.87
C PRO A 492 26.29 -0.51 8.29
N ASP A 493 27.19 -0.69 7.34
CA ASP A 493 28.61 -1.02 7.56
C ASP A 493 29.52 0.22 7.66
N GLY A 494 28.96 1.42 7.59
CA GLY A 494 29.70 2.68 7.65
C GLY A 494 30.44 3.05 6.36
N LYS A 495 30.18 2.36 5.25
CA LYS A 495 30.85 2.57 3.95
C LYS A 495 29.89 3.13 2.91
N ARG A 496 30.45 3.86 1.94
CA ARG A 496 29.70 4.23 0.72
C ARG A 496 29.31 2.97 -0.05
N PHE A 497 28.20 3.01 -0.73
CA PHE A 497 27.66 1.87 -1.49
C PHE A 497 27.20 2.21 -2.91
N ALA A 498 27.13 3.50 -3.27
CA ALA A 498 26.70 3.95 -4.59
C ALA A 498 27.09 5.42 -4.85
N ASN A 499 26.96 5.85 -6.10
CA ASN A 499 26.89 7.27 -6.43
C ASN A 499 25.58 7.84 -5.88
N GLU A 500 25.68 8.84 -5.02
CA GLU A 500 24.54 9.44 -4.34
C GLU A 500 23.53 10.08 -5.30
N ASN A 501 23.98 10.54 -6.45
CA ASN A 501 23.10 11.06 -7.51
C ASN A 501 22.23 9.96 -8.16
N THR A 502 22.53 8.69 -7.93
CA THR A 502 21.81 7.55 -8.49
C THR A 502 21.09 6.69 -7.46
N LEU A 503 20.97 7.15 -6.21
CA LEU A 503 20.30 6.39 -5.15
C LEU A 503 18.85 6.07 -5.46
N MET A 504 18.16 6.97 -6.15
CA MET A 504 16.86 6.73 -6.74
C MET A 504 16.93 6.92 -8.25
N GLN A 505 16.67 5.86 -8.99
CA GLN A 505 16.52 5.93 -10.44
C GLN A 505 15.03 5.82 -10.78
N LEU A 506 14.43 6.84 -11.36
CA LEU A 506 13.11 6.80 -11.96
C LEU A 506 13.28 6.68 -13.47
N PHE A 507 12.50 5.77 -14.08
CA PHE A 507 12.28 5.60 -15.51
C PHE A 507 13.43 6.12 -16.40
N SER A 508 14.50 5.37 -16.52
CA SER A 508 15.34 5.49 -17.70
C SER A 508 14.79 4.55 -18.78
N THR A 509 15.13 4.78 -20.04
CA THR A 509 14.70 3.98 -21.19
C THR A 509 14.99 2.48 -21.04
N ASP A 510 15.88 2.10 -20.13
CA ASP A 510 16.39 0.75 -20.02
C ASP A 510 16.16 0.11 -18.65
N VAL A 511 15.78 0.86 -17.62
CA VAL A 511 15.64 0.32 -16.25
C VAL A 511 14.54 1.02 -15.50
N HIS A 512 13.63 0.23 -14.96
CA HIS A 512 12.62 0.73 -14.06
C HIS A 512 13.20 0.85 -12.66
N VAL A 513 12.89 1.94 -12.16
CA VAL A 513 12.95 2.47 -10.83
C VAL A 513 13.25 1.54 -9.73
N SER A 514 14.25 1.85 -8.99
CA SER A 514 14.24 1.47 -7.60
C SER A 514 15.27 2.23 -6.80
N SER A 515 15.05 2.33 -5.53
CA SER A 515 16.08 2.60 -4.55
C SER A 515 16.96 1.33 -4.35
N TRP A 516 17.31 0.68 -5.46
CA TRP A 516 18.00 -0.61 -5.50
C TRP A 516 19.38 -0.61 -4.85
N PRO A 517 20.20 0.45 -5.01
CA PRO A 517 21.47 0.51 -4.32
C PRO A 517 21.33 0.47 -2.80
N SER A 518 20.38 1.24 -2.23
CA SER A 518 20.13 1.24 -0.79
C SER A 518 19.50 -0.06 -0.30
N TYR A 519 18.66 -0.71 -1.13
CA TYR A 519 18.15 -2.04 -0.84
C TYR A 519 19.29 -3.06 -0.70
N LYS A 520 20.23 -3.05 -1.63
CA LYS A 520 21.38 -3.98 -1.61
C LYS A 520 22.33 -3.74 -0.44
N CYS A 521 22.45 -2.51 0.06
CA CYS A 521 23.35 -2.22 1.16
C CYS A 521 22.79 -2.63 2.53
N GLY A 522 21.49 -2.93 2.64
CA GLY A 522 20.87 -3.37 3.90
C GLY A 522 19.55 -2.70 4.23
N HIS A 523 18.85 -2.20 3.22
CA HIS A 523 17.51 -1.61 3.29
C HIS A 523 17.41 -0.22 3.91
N TYR A 524 18.47 0.29 4.52
CA TYR A 524 18.55 1.64 5.01
C TYR A 524 19.97 2.18 4.82
N PHE A 525 20.09 3.48 4.93
CA PHE A 525 21.38 4.15 4.89
C PHE A 525 21.32 5.43 5.73
N TYR A 526 22.48 5.99 6.02
CA TYR A 526 22.60 7.29 6.64
C TYR A 526 23.05 8.31 5.60
N SER A 527 22.35 9.43 5.52
CA SER A 527 22.76 10.63 4.79
C SER A 527 23.56 11.52 5.73
N ILE A 528 24.85 11.71 5.44
CA ILE A 528 25.78 12.48 6.28
C ILE A 528 25.92 13.89 5.72
N TRP A 529 25.84 14.86 6.61
CA TRP A 529 25.89 16.29 6.32
C TRP A 529 26.84 17.01 7.25
N SER A 530 27.59 18.01 6.75
CA SER A 530 28.29 18.99 7.55
C SER A 530 27.40 20.20 7.84
N LYS A 531 27.71 20.94 8.90
CA LYS A 531 26.96 22.17 9.21
C LYS A 531 27.00 23.17 8.06
N LYS A 532 28.14 23.32 7.41
CA LYS A 532 28.31 24.22 6.27
C LYS A 532 27.35 23.92 5.13
N MET A 533 27.19 22.65 4.76
CA MET A 533 26.23 22.24 3.73
C MET A 533 24.79 22.55 4.15
N LEU A 534 24.46 22.38 5.42
CA LEU A 534 23.13 22.70 5.94
C LEU A 534 22.89 24.23 6.02
N ASP A 535 23.91 25.03 6.30
CA ASP A 535 23.83 26.49 6.21
C ASP A 535 23.50 26.92 4.76
N GLU A 536 24.11 26.26 3.75
CA GLU A 536 23.79 26.49 2.34
C GLU A 536 22.32 26.14 2.04
N VAL A 537 21.82 25.01 2.56
CA VAL A 537 20.40 24.65 2.40
C VAL A 537 19.48 25.68 3.07
N ALA A 538 19.83 26.16 4.25
CA ALA A 538 19.06 27.20 4.94
C ALA A 538 18.96 28.49 4.12
N GLU A 539 20.04 28.88 3.45
CA GLU A 539 20.15 30.14 2.70
C GLU A 539 19.67 30.02 1.24
N GLN A 540 19.89 28.87 0.58
CA GLN A 540 19.72 28.70 -0.86
C GLN A 540 18.73 27.61 -1.25
N GLY A 541 18.31 26.76 -0.29
CA GLY A 541 17.41 25.65 -0.54
C GLY A 541 18.10 24.38 -1.05
N LEU A 542 17.29 23.40 -1.37
CA LEU A 542 17.72 22.09 -1.91
C LEU A 542 17.90 22.19 -3.43
N ASN A 543 19.01 22.74 -3.89
CA ASN A 543 19.27 22.98 -5.31
C ASN A 543 20.04 21.83 -6.00
N LYS A 544 20.64 20.92 -5.21
CA LYS A 544 21.42 19.77 -5.70
C LYS A 544 20.66 18.44 -5.56
N VAL A 545 19.33 18.48 -5.46
CA VAL A 545 18.53 17.26 -5.34
C VAL A 545 18.65 16.42 -6.60
N SER A 546 19.10 15.20 -6.42
CA SER A 546 19.13 14.20 -7.45
C SER A 546 17.75 13.81 -7.91
N ARG A 547 17.20 13.34 -8.70
CA ARG A 547 15.82 12.91 -8.96
C ARG A 547 14.76 13.91 -8.52
N TRP A 548 14.92 15.14 -8.91
CA TRP A 548 14.02 16.24 -8.61
C TRP A 548 12.55 15.93 -8.90
N GLU A 549 12.25 15.29 -10.03
CA GLU A 549 10.89 14.94 -10.42
C GLU A 549 10.20 14.02 -9.40
N VAL A 550 10.95 13.02 -8.88
CA VAL A 550 10.43 12.12 -7.84
C VAL A 550 10.15 12.88 -6.56
N TYR A 551 11.10 13.71 -6.15
CA TYR A 551 10.97 14.51 -4.95
C TYR A 551 9.76 15.43 -5.03
N GLN A 552 9.57 16.12 -6.16
CA GLN A 552 8.42 16.98 -6.41
C GLN A 552 7.09 16.21 -6.46
N THR A 553 7.05 15.03 -7.07
CA THR A 553 5.83 14.21 -7.10
C THR A 553 5.43 13.68 -5.73
N GLN A 554 6.37 13.65 -4.79
CA GLN A 554 6.14 13.30 -3.39
C GLN A 554 5.79 14.51 -2.51
N GLY A 555 5.79 15.71 -3.06
CA GLY A 555 5.50 16.94 -2.34
C GLY A 555 6.74 17.65 -1.78
N GLY A 556 7.90 17.41 -2.40
CA GLY A 556 9.17 18.03 -1.99
C GLY A 556 9.20 19.56 -2.10
N VAL A 557 10.05 20.17 -1.28
CA VAL A 557 10.25 21.61 -1.25
C VAL A 557 10.79 22.12 -2.61
N PRO A 558 10.30 23.23 -3.17
CA PRO A 558 10.78 23.77 -4.44
C PRO A 558 12.30 23.99 -4.43
N ARG A 559 12.94 23.79 -5.59
CA ARG A 559 14.36 24.12 -5.77
C ARG A 559 14.61 25.59 -5.48
N GLU A 560 15.83 25.87 -5.01
CA GLU A 560 16.30 27.24 -4.75
C GLU A 560 15.42 28.03 -3.77
N MET A 561 14.50 27.35 -3.06
CA MET A 561 13.74 27.97 -2.00
C MET A 561 14.53 27.86 -0.68
N PRO A 562 14.94 28.96 -0.05
CA PRO A 562 15.57 28.94 1.25
C PRO A 562 14.75 28.18 2.29
N ILE A 563 15.42 27.38 3.13
CA ILE A 563 14.78 26.60 4.19
C ILE A 563 15.45 26.94 5.53
N PRO A 564 15.25 28.15 6.08
CA PRO A 564 15.84 28.51 7.36
C PRO A 564 15.40 27.60 8.53
N GLU A 565 14.27 26.88 8.35
CA GLU A 565 13.72 25.93 9.30
C GLU A 565 14.43 24.57 9.29
N ILE A 566 15.45 24.35 8.43
CA ILE A 566 16.09 23.03 8.26
C ILE A 566 16.66 22.48 9.59
N PHE A 567 17.24 23.35 10.41
CA PHE A 567 17.79 22.93 11.71
C PHE A 567 16.68 22.54 12.69
N GLU A 568 15.56 23.27 12.68
CA GLU A 568 14.39 22.92 13.49
C GLU A 568 13.74 21.63 13.06
N CYS A 569 13.72 21.35 11.76
CA CYS A 569 13.29 20.04 11.21
C CYS A 569 14.22 18.91 11.65
N LEU A 570 15.54 19.15 11.63
CA LEU A 570 16.52 18.16 12.07
C LEU A 570 16.47 17.91 13.57
N ASP A 571 16.28 18.96 14.38
CA ASP A 571 16.08 18.78 15.83
C ASP A 571 14.84 17.94 16.12
N ALA A 572 13.73 18.15 15.39
CA ALA A 572 12.54 17.30 15.50
C ALA A 572 12.83 15.84 15.07
N CYS A 573 13.61 15.63 14.01
CA CYS A 573 14.05 14.29 13.60
C CYS A 573 14.96 13.63 14.66
N ILE A 574 15.79 14.41 15.38
CA ILE A 574 16.63 13.92 16.46
C ILE A 574 15.76 13.48 17.64
N ASP A 575 14.78 14.29 18.02
CA ASP A 575 13.83 13.95 19.10
C ASP A 575 13.06 12.65 18.81
N GLU A 576 12.77 12.37 17.55
CA GLU A 576 12.10 11.16 17.08
C GLU A 576 13.05 9.97 16.81
N GLY A 577 14.37 10.14 16.98
CA GLY A 577 15.36 9.08 16.74
C GLY A 577 15.58 8.76 15.25
N MET A 578 15.33 9.71 14.36
CA MET A 578 15.55 9.59 12.91
C MET A 578 16.82 10.28 12.43
N ALA A 579 17.37 11.19 13.24
CA ALA A 579 18.61 11.88 12.96
C ALA A 579 19.49 11.96 14.22
N TRP A 580 20.75 12.21 14.03
CA TRP A 580 21.76 12.36 15.08
C TRP A 580 22.69 13.52 14.74
N LYS A 581 23.32 14.08 15.76
CA LYS A 581 24.22 15.22 15.63
C LYS A 581 25.39 15.08 16.59
N ASP A 582 26.60 15.32 16.11
CA ASP A 582 27.79 15.37 16.95
C ASP A 582 28.82 16.37 16.38
N ASP A 583 29.68 16.89 17.25
CA ASP A 583 30.77 17.79 16.84
C ASP A 583 31.90 17.05 16.11
N THR A 584 31.94 15.72 16.23
CA THR A 584 32.96 14.85 15.64
C THR A 584 32.36 13.69 14.86
N ILE A 585 33.06 13.19 13.85
CA ILE A 585 32.63 12.00 13.10
C ILE A 585 32.63 10.76 13.99
N GLU A 586 33.57 10.65 14.91
CA GLU A 586 33.65 9.53 15.86
C GLU A 586 32.49 9.53 16.85
N GLY A 587 32.09 10.71 17.34
CA GLY A 587 30.93 10.86 18.18
C GLY A 587 29.64 10.52 17.43
N LEU A 588 29.51 10.99 16.18
CA LEU A 588 28.39 10.64 15.33
C LEU A 588 28.31 9.13 15.06
N ALA A 589 29.43 8.48 14.74
CA ALA A 589 29.51 7.03 14.56
C ALA A 589 29.01 6.27 15.81
N SER A 590 29.42 6.72 16.99
CA SER A 590 29.01 6.11 18.26
C SER A 590 27.49 6.23 18.50
N GLN A 591 26.87 7.33 18.08
CA GLN A 591 25.41 7.53 18.26
C GLN A 591 24.58 6.66 17.33
N ILE A 592 25.10 6.29 16.14
CA ILE A 592 24.43 5.47 15.15
C ILE A 592 24.93 4.01 15.13
N ASP A 593 25.65 3.60 16.18
CA ASP A 593 26.18 2.24 16.39
C ASP A 593 27.05 1.72 15.24
N LEU A 594 27.92 2.61 14.71
CA LEU A 594 28.91 2.28 13.68
C LEU A 594 30.34 2.29 14.24
N ASP A 595 31.22 1.54 13.61
CA ASP A 595 32.65 1.58 13.92
C ASP A 595 33.25 2.95 13.56
N SER A 596 33.79 3.64 14.55
CA SER A 596 34.29 5.01 14.40
C SER A 596 35.48 5.11 13.42
N ASN A 597 36.34 4.09 13.37
CA ASN A 597 37.46 4.09 12.43
C ASN A 597 36.98 3.91 11.00
N THR A 598 36.05 3.00 10.78
CA THR A 598 35.45 2.77 9.46
C THR A 598 34.77 4.02 8.93
N LEU A 599 33.95 4.69 9.76
CA LEU A 599 33.28 5.92 9.33
C LEU A 599 34.30 7.05 9.06
N ARG A 600 35.33 7.20 9.90
CA ARG A 600 36.40 8.18 9.68
C ARG A 600 37.10 7.93 8.36
N GLU A 601 37.54 6.68 8.09
CA GLU A 601 38.21 6.30 6.85
C GLU A 601 37.31 6.59 5.62
N THR A 602 36.01 6.33 5.72
CA THR A 602 35.04 6.62 4.65
C THR A 602 34.94 8.12 4.37
N VAL A 603 34.82 8.94 5.42
CA VAL A 603 34.76 10.40 5.30
C VAL A 603 36.05 10.97 4.75
N ASP A 604 37.22 10.50 5.21
CA ASP A 604 38.52 10.96 4.73
C ASP A 604 38.75 10.60 3.25
N ALA A 605 38.35 9.40 2.84
CA ALA A 605 38.39 8.99 1.44
C ALA A 605 37.48 9.88 0.58
N TYR A 606 36.25 10.10 1.01
CA TYR A 606 35.31 10.98 0.31
C TYR A 606 35.82 12.41 0.19
N ASN A 607 36.35 12.99 1.27
CA ASN A 607 36.94 14.33 1.27
C ASN A 607 38.18 14.42 0.33
N SER A 608 38.90 13.33 0.15
CA SER A 608 39.99 13.30 -0.83
C SER A 608 39.45 13.39 -2.26
N PHE A 609 38.31 12.77 -2.59
CA PHE A 609 37.66 12.89 -3.89
C PHE A 609 37.15 14.33 -4.11
N CYS A 610 36.55 14.94 -3.07
CA CYS A 610 36.14 16.35 -3.12
C CYS A 610 37.30 17.26 -3.44
N SER A 611 38.46 17.07 -2.77
CA SER A 611 39.67 17.84 -3.00
C SER A 611 40.27 17.63 -4.39
N ALA A 612 40.16 16.43 -4.94
CA ALA A 612 40.60 16.08 -6.27
C ALA A 612 39.66 16.52 -7.39
N GLY A 613 38.36 16.80 -7.04
CA GLY A 613 37.30 17.06 -7.99
C GLY A 613 36.90 15.84 -8.83
N VAL A 614 37.26 14.64 -8.37
CA VAL A 614 37.00 13.37 -9.09
C VAL A 614 36.72 12.27 -8.08
N ASP A 615 35.53 11.67 -8.18
CA ASP A 615 35.18 10.44 -7.46
C ASP A 615 35.57 9.23 -8.28
N SER A 616 36.66 8.60 -7.89
CA SER A 616 37.18 7.39 -8.56
C SER A 616 36.52 6.10 -8.08
N GLU A 617 35.65 6.15 -7.05
CA GLU A 617 34.99 4.99 -6.47
C GLU A 617 33.65 4.71 -7.13
N PHE A 618 32.76 5.71 -7.20
CA PHE A 618 31.41 5.57 -7.73
C PHE A 618 31.07 6.55 -8.86
N GLY A 619 32.00 7.44 -9.24
CA GLY A 619 31.85 8.35 -10.35
C GLY A 619 30.84 9.48 -10.09
N LYS A 620 30.71 9.95 -8.85
CA LYS A 620 29.88 11.10 -8.50
C LYS A 620 30.40 12.35 -9.23
N GLU A 621 29.47 13.14 -9.74
CA GLU A 621 29.76 14.34 -10.51
C GLU A 621 30.51 15.38 -9.68
N ALA A 622 31.45 16.10 -10.30
CA ALA A 622 32.36 17.02 -9.59
C ALA A 622 31.64 18.18 -8.90
N ASP A 623 30.53 18.65 -9.44
CA ASP A 623 29.68 19.71 -8.88
C ASP A 623 28.81 19.27 -7.69
N LEU A 624 28.78 17.95 -7.43
CA LEU A 624 28.09 17.36 -6.28
C LEU A 624 29.06 16.89 -5.18
N LEU A 625 30.36 17.08 -5.36
CA LEU A 625 31.38 16.70 -4.39
C LEU A 625 31.56 17.80 -3.33
N ASP A 626 30.68 17.81 -2.33
CA ASP A 626 30.75 18.71 -1.19
C ASP A 626 31.45 18.01 0.00
N PRO A 627 32.50 18.60 0.61
CA PRO A 627 33.26 17.93 1.65
C PRO A 627 32.51 17.88 2.99
N ILE A 628 32.71 16.80 3.72
CA ILE A 628 32.25 16.60 5.10
C ILE A 628 33.41 16.96 6.05
N ASP A 629 33.73 18.25 6.21
CA ASP A 629 34.96 18.70 6.85
C ASP A 629 34.76 19.65 8.04
N GLU A 630 33.56 20.21 8.24
CA GLU A 630 33.27 21.16 9.32
C GLU A 630 32.02 20.73 10.12
N GLY A 631 32.25 20.41 11.40
CA GLY A 631 31.19 20.06 12.34
C GLY A 631 30.35 21.27 12.84
N PRO A 632 29.25 21.02 13.53
CA PRO A 632 28.69 19.69 13.84
C PRO A 632 28.25 18.95 12.60
N PHE A 633 28.38 17.64 12.69
CA PHE A 633 27.94 16.70 11.66
C PHE A 633 26.58 16.13 11.99
N TYR A 634 25.83 15.80 10.96
CA TYR A 634 24.49 15.22 11.09
C TYR A 634 24.40 13.92 10.29
N ALA A 635 23.69 12.95 10.85
CA ALA A 635 23.31 11.73 10.16
C ALA A 635 21.79 11.62 10.14
N ILE A 636 21.20 11.38 8.99
CA ILE A 636 19.75 11.20 8.82
C ILE A 636 19.55 9.77 8.34
N LYS A 637 18.76 8.97 9.05
CA LYS A 637 18.44 7.61 8.67
C LYS A 637 17.32 7.60 7.66
N LEU A 638 17.56 6.96 6.54
CA LEU A 638 16.61 6.80 5.45
C LEU A 638 16.42 5.32 5.14
N ASN A 639 15.20 4.93 4.88
CA ASN A 639 14.83 3.55 4.61
C ASN A 639 14.31 3.40 3.19
N ASN A 640 14.49 2.22 2.62
CA ASN A 640 13.70 1.85 1.45
C ASN A 640 12.22 1.81 1.79
N VAL A 641 11.40 2.29 0.88
CA VAL A 641 9.96 2.19 0.96
C VAL A 641 9.51 1.03 0.09
N ILE A 642 8.97 -0.01 0.73
CA ILE A 642 8.40 -1.15 0.05
C ILE A 642 7.05 -0.74 -0.54
N PHE A 643 6.90 -0.91 -1.85
CA PHE A 643 5.64 -0.65 -2.55
C PHE A 643 4.80 -1.91 -2.70
N ALA A 644 5.41 -3.03 -3.07
CA ALA A 644 4.74 -4.32 -3.20
C ALA A 644 5.73 -5.48 -3.09
N THR A 645 5.29 -6.63 -2.64
CA THR A 645 6.02 -7.89 -2.83
C THR A 645 5.80 -8.41 -4.26
N CYS A 646 6.79 -9.08 -4.82
CA CYS A 646 6.81 -9.49 -6.22
C CYS A 646 6.67 -11.01 -6.41
N GLY A 647 7.16 -11.79 -5.46
CA GLY A 647 6.94 -13.24 -5.44
C GLY A 647 5.59 -13.61 -4.85
N GLY A 648 5.11 -14.82 -5.12
CA GLY A 648 3.83 -15.26 -4.61
C GLY A 648 3.57 -16.75 -4.89
N LEU A 649 2.29 -17.11 -4.97
CA LEU A 649 1.84 -18.47 -5.27
C LEU A 649 2.08 -18.82 -6.74
N THR A 650 2.38 -20.08 -7.01
CA THR A 650 2.40 -20.60 -8.39
C THR A 650 0.99 -20.69 -8.92
N VAL A 651 0.76 -20.15 -10.11
CA VAL A 651 -0.50 -20.30 -10.83
C VAL A 651 -0.27 -20.83 -12.24
N ASP A 652 -1.31 -21.41 -12.84
CA ASP A 652 -1.31 -21.81 -14.25
C ASP A 652 -1.95 -20.74 -15.16
N SER A 653 -2.05 -21.03 -16.46
CA SER A 653 -2.67 -20.12 -17.45
C SER A 653 -4.19 -19.92 -17.27
N GLN A 654 -4.83 -20.66 -16.35
CA GLN A 654 -6.21 -20.42 -15.92
C GLN A 654 -6.28 -19.65 -14.58
N VAL A 655 -5.14 -19.14 -14.11
CA VAL A 655 -4.98 -18.42 -12.84
C VAL A 655 -5.32 -19.28 -11.61
N ARG A 656 -5.33 -20.63 -11.76
CA ARG A 656 -5.54 -21.55 -10.65
C ARG A 656 -4.25 -21.70 -9.85
N VAL A 657 -4.35 -21.68 -8.52
CA VAL A 657 -3.20 -21.97 -7.65
C VAL A 657 -2.80 -23.43 -7.80
N CYS A 658 -1.50 -23.68 -7.98
CA CYS A 658 -0.94 -25.03 -8.19
C CYS A 658 -0.15 -25.50 -6.96
N LYS A 659 -0.03 -26.83 -6.83
CA LYS A 659 0.79 -27.48 -5.80
C LYS A 659 2.29 -27.31 -6.09
N THR A 660 3.10 -27.66 -5.09
CA THR A 660 4.56 -27.49 -5.13
C THR A 660 5.26 -28.39 -6.15
N ASP A 661 4.68 -29.52 -6.50
CA ASP A 661 5.39 -30.65 -7.14
C ASP A 661 5.36 -30.65 -8.67
N ASP A 662 4.25 -30.31 -9.31
CA ASP A 662 4.08 -30.52 -10.75
C ASP A 662 3.08 -29.59 -11.43
N LYS A 663 2.77 -28.47 -10.83
CA LYS A 663 1.71 -27.57 -11.28
C LYS A 663 0.29 -28.20 -11.24
N THR A 664 0.07 -29.26 -10.46
CA THR A 664 -1.28 -29.79 -10.25
C THR A 664 -2.15 -28.73 -9.60
N PRO A 665 -3.28 -28.34 -10.20
CA PRO A 665 -4.13 -27.31 -9.62
C PRO A 665 -4.74 -27.73 -8.28
N ILE A 666 -4.84 -26.78 -7.36
CA ILE A 666 -5.71 -26.89 -6.20
C ILE A 666 -7.10 -26.45 -6.66
N ASN A 667 -8.03 -27.40 -6.69
CA ASN A 667 -9.36 -27.15 -7.21
C ASN A 667 -10.08 -26.05 -6.42
N GLY A 668 -10.77 -25.15 -7.11
CA GLY A 668 -11.54 -24.07 -6.52
C GLY A 668 -10.70 -22.93 -5.91
N LEU A 669 -9.37 -22.89 -6.15
CA LEU A 669 -8.51 -21.80 -5.65
C LEU A 669 -7.81 -21.07 -6.79
N TYR A 670 -7.96 -19.73 -6.80
CA TYR A 670 -7.39 -18.81 -7.78
C TYR A 670 -6.66 -17.68 -7.09
N ALA A 671 -5.54 -17.19 -7.67
CA ALA A 671 -4.76 -16.10 -7.09
C ALA A 671 -4.21 -15.16 -8.17
N PHE A 672 -4.37 -13.85 -7.97
CA PHE A 672 -3.92 -12.83 -8.90
C PHE A 672 -3.20 -11.66 -8.18
N GLY A 673 -2.71 -10.69 -8.92
CA GLY A 673 -2.01 -9.54 -8.38
C GLY A 673 -0.72 -9.92 -7.66
N CYS A 674 -0.38 -9.23 -6.57
CA CYS A 674 0.84 -9.52 -5.80
C CYS A 674 0.84 -10.92 -5.15
N ASP A 675 -0.32 -11.57 -5.03
CA ASP A 675 -0.40 -12.94 -4.51
C ASP A 675 0.21 -13.97 -5.46
N SER A 676 0.41 -13.63 -6.75
CA SER A 676 0.97 -14.51 -7.78
C SER A 676 1.85 -13.82 -8.82
N LEU A 677 2.30 -12.60 -8.56
CA LEU A 677 3.08 -11.79 -9.52
C LEU A 677 4.39 -12.48 -9.94
N GLY A 678 4.98 -13.31 -9.10
CA GLY A 678 6.22 -14.04 -9.38
C GLY A 678 6.18 -14.96 -10.60
N ASN A 679 4.99 -15.25 -11.16
CA ASN A 679 4.84 -16.03 -12.39
C ASN A 679 5.18 -15.22 -13.65
N LEU A 680 5.36 -13.92 -13.55
CA LEU A 680 5.51 -13.01 -14.69
C LEU A 680 6.89 -12.31 -14.72
N ILE A 681 7.66 -12.32 -13.63
CA ILE A 681 8.84 -11.47 -13.48
C ILE A 681 10.11 -12.23 -13.20
N ASN A 682 11.23 -11.62 -13.62
CA ASN A 682 12.57 -12.16 -13.40
C ASN A 682 13.05 -11.85 -11.96
N PRO A 683 13.29 -12.87 -11.10
CA PRO A 683 13.71 -12.65 -9.72
C PRO A 683 15.15 -12.14 -9.57
N ASN A 684 15.97 -12.24 -10.61
CA ASN A 684 17.37 -11.84 -10.60
C ASN A 684 17.59 -10.40 -11.06
N GLN A 685 16.57 -9.77 -11.59
CA GLN A 685 16.61 -8.39 -12.07
C GLN A 685 15.69 -7.50 -11.25
N ASN A 686 15.95 -6.22 -11.34
CA ASN A 686 15.08 -5.25 -10.73
C ASN A 686 13.71 -5.27 -11.43
N TYR A 687 12.69 -5.13 -10.69
CA TYR A 687 11.25 -5.29 -10.88
C TYR A 687 10.79 -5.60 -12.31
N THR A 688 11.11 -4.81 -13.32
CA THR A 688 10.61 -5.04 -14.68
C THR A 688 11.26 -4.13 -15.74
N VAL A 689 11.46 -4.67 -16.94
CA VAL A 689 11.68 -3.87 -18.16
C VAL A 689 10.35 -3.40 -18.77
N PHE A 690 9.22 -3.94 -18.27
CA PHE A 690 7.89 -3.64 -18.81
C PHE A 690 7.08 -2.82 -17.81
N PRO A 691 6.85 -1.51 -18.04
CA PRO A 691 6.11 -0.64 -17.13
C PRO A 691 4.72 -1.15 -16.83
N ALA A 692 4.28 -0.96 -15.58
CA ALA A 692 2.91 -1.24 -15.14
C ALA A 692 2.44 -2.70 -15.20
N ILE A 693 3.37 -3.67 -15.28
CA ILE A 693 3.00 -5.10 -15.32
C ILE A 693 2.25 -5.55 -14.07
N ALA A 694 2.63 -5.09 -12.88
CA ALA A 694 1.93 -5.44 -11.64
C ALA A 694 0.47 -4.97 -11.66
N ALA A 695 0.21 -3.78 -12.19
CA ALA A 695 -1.16 -3.28 -12.35
C ALA A 695 -1.91 -4.03 -13.45
N GLY A 696 -1.25 -4.32 -14.58
CA GLY A 696 -1.80 -5.14 -15.65
C GLY A 696 -2.20 -6.52 -15.15
N TRP A 697 -1.32 -7.19 -14.39
CA TRP A 697 -1.60 -8.49 -13.80
C TRP A 697 -2.69 -8.44 -12.74
N ASN A 698 -2.72 -7.41 -11.90
CA ASN A 698 -3.79 -7.22 -10.93
C ASN A 698 -5.17 -7.17 -11.60
N GLN A 699 -5.31 -6.42 -12.69
CA GLN A 699 -6.57 -6.22 -13.38
C GLN A 699 -6.94 -7.40 -14.29
N THR A 700 -6.02 -7.82 -15.16
CA THR A 700 -6.24 -8.94 -16.08
C THR A 700 -6.37 -10.26 -15.31
N GLY A 701 -5.45 -10.53 -14.38
CA GLY A 701 -5.49 -11.73 -13.56
C GLY A 701 -6.76 -11.82 -12.71
N GLY A 702 -7.22 -10.71 -12.11
CA GLY A 702 -8.44 -10.66 -11.33
C GLY A 702 -9.68 -10.98 -12.17
N ARG A 703 -9.81 -10.35 -13.36
CA ARG A 703 -10.90 -10.64 -14.31
C ARG A 703 -10.88 -12.11 -14.76
N MET A 704 -9.72 -12.62 -15.21
CA MET A 704 -9.59 -14.00 -15.71
C MET A 704 -9.81 -15.04 -14.62
N ALA A 705 -9.30 -14.82 -13.41
CA ALA A 705 -9.54 -15.70 -12.27
C ALA A 705 -11.02 -15.84 -11.96
N ALA A 706 -11.77 -14.74 -11.99
CA ALA A 706 -13.21 -14.77 -11.74
C ALA A 706 -14.00 -15.48 -12.84
N LEU A 707 -13.67 -15.24 -14.11
CA LEU A 707 -14.31 -15.92 -15.25
C LEU A 707 -14.08 -17.44 -15.19
N ASN A 708 -12.86 -17.87 -14.85
CA ASN A 708 -12.50 -19.27 -14.70
C ASN A 708 -13.12 -19.90 -13.45
N ALA A 709 -13.21 -19.16 -12.34
CA ALA A 709 -13.87 -19.63 -11.12
C ALA A 709 -15.37 -19.87 -11.34
N VAL A 710 -16.05 -18.96 -12.03
CA VAL A 710 -17.48 -19.13 -12.39
C VAL A 710 -17.66 -20.35 -13.30
N SER A 711 -16.79 -20.53 -14.29
CA SER A 711 -16.85 -21.71 -15.18
C SER A 711 -16.64 -23.01 -14.40
N PHE A 712 -15.66 -23.04 -13.49
CA PHE A 712 -15.40 -24.21 -12.64
C PHE A 712 -16.61 -24.57 -11.76
N VAL A 713 -17.24 -23.59 -11.13
CA VAL A 713 -18.44 -23.81 -10.30
C VAL A 713 -19.59 -24.29 -11.17
N ALA A 714 -19.80 -23.69 -12.33
CA ALA A 714 -20.85 -24.09 -13.26
C ALA A 714 -20.70 -25.55 -13.72
N ASP A 715 -19.48 -25.95 -14.07
CA ASP A 715 -19.17 -27.31 -14.47
C ASP A 715 -19.37 -28.32 -13.32
N ALA A 716 -18.90 -27.97 -12.12
CA ALA A 716 -18.96 -28.82 -10.93
C ALA A 716 -20.41 -29.10 -10.48
N TYR A 717 -21.30 -28.14 -10.64
CA TYR A 717 -22.70 -28.28 -10.23
C TYR A 717 -23.65 -28.68 -11.39
N GLY A 718 -23.12 -28.87 -12.59
CA GLY A 718 -23.94 -29.13 -13.78
C GLY A 718 -24.87 -27.95 -14.10
N ILE A 719 -24.45 -26.74 -13.75
CA ILE A 719 -25.27 -25.54 -13.85
C ILE A 719 -25.22 -25.05 -15.29
N THR A 720 -26.17 -25.49 -16.08
CA THR A 720 -26.56 -24.80 -17.32
C THR A 720 -27.57 -23.67 -17.05
N SER A 721 -28.07 -23.61 -15.83
CA SER A 721 -29.01 -22.58 -15.37
C SER A 721 -29.07 -22.52 -13.83
N VAL A 722 -28.24 -21.70 -13.19
CA VAL A 722 -28.51 -21.31 -11.80
C VAL A 722 -29.73 -20.39 -11.81
N GLY A 723 -30.81 -20.82 -11.13
CA GLY A 723 -31.97 -19.97 -10.95
C GLY A 723 -31.66 -18.84 -9.99
N PHE A 724 -31.73 -17.61 -10.45
CA PHE A 724 -31.70 -16.42 -9.59
C PHE A 724 -32.93 -16.39 -8.70
N GLN A 725 -32.67 -16.13 -7.44
CA GLN A 725 -33.76 -15.69 -6.56
C GLN A 725 -33.82 -14.17 -6.63
N SER A 726 -35.01 -13.60 -6.69
CA SER A 726 -35.23 -12.16 -6.48
C SER A 726 -34.53 -11.71 -5.18
N LEU A 727 -34.12 -10.46 -5.11
CA LEU A 727 -33.67 -9.84 -3.86
C LEU A 727 -34.61 -10.27 -2.73
N PRO A 728 -34.09 -10.66 -1.55
CA PRO A 728 -34.95 -10.96 -0.40
C PRO A 728 -35.94 -9.82 -0.18
N GLU A 729 -37.19 -10.16 0.17
CA GLU A 729 -38.24 -9.19 0.39
C GLU A 729 -37.77 -8.19 1.47
N GLY A 730 -37.71 -6.91 1.12
CA GLY A 730 -37.18 -5.85 1.98
C GLY A 730 -35.73 -5.43 1.77
N MET A 731 -34.99 -6.03 0.81
CA MET A 731 -33.71 -5.54 0.37
C MET A 731 -33.89 -4.57 -0.80
N GLU A 732 -33.68 -3.29 -0.55
CA GLU A 732 -33.61 -2.30 -1.62
C GLU A 732 -32.28 -2.43 -2.38
N PRO A 733 -32.25 -2.16 -3.71
CA PRO A 733 -30.99 -2.04 -4.43
C PRO A 733 -30.12 -1.01 -3.74
N SER A 734 -28.82 -1.31 -3.60
CA SER A 734 -27.89 -0.34 -3.02
C SER A 734 -27.88 0.93 -3.87
N ASP A 735 -28.12 2.05 -3.23
CA ASP A 735 -27.99 3.38 -3.83
C ASP A 735 -26.50 3.59 -4.14
N PRO A 736 -26.11 3.78 -5.42
CA PRO A 736 -24.71 4.00 -5.78
C PRO A 736 -24.09 5.26 -5.14
N ASP A 737 -24.94 6.18 -4.68
CA ASP A 737 -24.53 7.40 -3.97
C ASP A 737 -24.46 7.21 -2.44
N LYS A 738 -24.92 6.07 -1.91
CA LYS A 738 -24.74 5.74 -0.50
C LYS A 738 -23.45 4.95 -0.32
N PRO A 739 -22.59 5.36 0.60
CA PRO A 739 -21.40 4.61 0.92
C PRO A 739 -21.77 3.20 1.40
N ILE A 740 -21.20 2.19 0.73
CA ILE A 740 -21.30 0.78 1.16
C ILE A 740 -20.47 0.54 2.43
N TRP A 741 -19.75 1.55 2.86
CA TRP A 741 -18.83 1.58 3.98
C TRP A 741 -18.98 2.81 4.85
#